data_0dbccb35568720d045a318885f81ef7b
#
_entry.id   0dbccb35568720d045a318885f81ef7b
#
_cell.length_a   1.000
_cell.length_b   1.000
_cell.length_c   1.000
_cell.angle_alpha   90.00
_cell.angle_beta   90.00
_cell.angle_gamma   90.00
#
_symmetry.space_group_name_H-M   'P 1'
#
loop_
_entity.id
_entity.type
_entity.pdbx_description
1 polymer ?
#
loop_
_entity_poly.entity_id
_entity_poly.type
_entity_poly.pdbx_seq_one_letter_code
_entity_poly.pdbx_strand_id
1 'polypeptide(L)'
;MKSIPRRRFLKQAGQATALGCLGTRLTAASGRIALIANPAGKLIAAPSVQWALGELRQAFEAKGASCITAATPSEAGDFSLGVIVATESAALPSEGFRLAPEIIQAKPCVRASASDTRGFVYALTELADRVRHGSDPVASLALASPLVVRPANLVRSIARAFVSEVEDKSWYYDRAFWREYLTALVVNRFNRFSLTLGLGYDFPRGVTGDYLHFAYPYLVAVPRYNVRAAPLDDAERDRNLEMLRFISEETARRGMDFQLGLWTHAYEWTDSPHSDHHILGLTPQNHGAYCRDALTLLLKTCPSIQGITFRVHGESGIPEGSYDFWRTVFEGVQRAGRPVEIDMHAKGIDNKMMDVAAATGMPVKISPKYWAEHMGLGYHQAAIRELEMPQAGHEDDPIFSLSNGSRRFLRYGYGDLFQEGRRFDVLFRMWPGTQRMLLWGDPVMAAAYGRASHFCGASGVEICEPLFFKGREGTGRPQGRCGYADESLTPKSDWQKYAYTYRLWGRLLYDPQADADQWQRHLRTEFGPAAHPLEDALAHASRVLPLLTTAHQPSASNRGSWVELPANMPIAEGQPSPYSDTPTPKRFGTVSPLDPELFASIEEHAAELLQDRRGPKYSPVEVAQFFEDTTTAAEHALEDASRQATSRTDPAFRRMEEDVRIQIGLGRFYSAKLRAGVLFEIFRKTGNLEAHGQALAAYGKARAIWAAIAERARKVYVADLTYGEIPVRRGHWLDRLPAIDRDLAAVEASRFGAGPDPTDRVLRAIAQAAGHPARTSVKCTHNPPKTFQPGSAVRLGLSVHGAATEVHLHYRRVNQAERWQSLVMKGEGSAFQATIPAAYTQSPFALQYYFELRPPKAAPTLYPGFDEFFANQPYFVVEKAI
;
A
#
# COMPACT_ATOMS: atom_id res chain seq x y z
N MET A 1 -19.07 -4.05 17.10
CA MET A 1 -19.89 -3.05 16.38
C MET A 1 -20.81 -3.82 15.47
N LYS A 2 -22.12 -3.55 15.49
CA LYS A 2 -23.11 -4.30 14.70
C LYS A 2 -22.88 -4.04 13.20
N SER A 3 -22.70 -5.10 12.41
CA SER A 3 -22.69 -5.03 10.97
C SER A 3 -24.03 -4.46 10.47
N ILE A 4 -23.99 -3.42 9.67
CA ILE A 4 -25.18 -2.86 9.03
C ILE A 4 -25.42 -3.69 7.75
N PRO A 5 -26.53 -4.42 7.63
CA PRO A 5 -26.82 -5.20 6.43
C PRO A 5 -27.03 -4.27 5.22
N ARG A 6 -26.53 -4.66 4.06
CA ARG A 6 -26.64 -3.98 2.76
C ARG A 6 -28.04 -3.41 2.45
N ARG A 7 -29.10 -4.03 2.93
CA ARG A 7 -30.49 -3.54 2.80
C ARG A 7 -30.81 -2.25 3.59
N ARG A 8 -30.01 -1.91 4.61
CA ARG A 8 -30.20 -0.64 5.34
C ARG A 8 -29.47 0.51 4.68
N PHE A 9 -28.34 0.25 4.03
CA PHE A 9 -27.59 1.26 3.26
C PHE A 9 -28.41 1.74 2.03
N LEU A 10 -29.05 0.82 1.30
CA LEU A 10 -29.93 1.16 0.17
C LEU A 10 -31.25 1.82 0.57
N LYS A 11 -31.73 1.59 1.82
CA LYS A 11 -32.95 2.27 2.31
C LYS A 11 -32.70 3.69 2.79
N GLN A 12 -31.50 4.03 3.23
CA GLN A 12 -31.17 5.41 3.60
C GLN A 12 -30.90 6.31 2.39
N ALA A 13 -30.43 5.77 1.28
CA ALA A 13 -30.36 6.50 0.01
C ALA A 13 -31.74 6.78 -0.64
N GLY A 14 -32.78 6.01 -0.27
CA GLY A 14 -34.16 6.15 -0.81
C GLY A 14 -35.08 7.07 -0.01
N GLN A 15 -34.68 7.57 1.17
CA GLN A 15 -35.55 8.43 2.00
C GLN A 15 -35.20 9.92 1.99
N ALA A 16 -34.20 10.34 1.24
CA ALA A 16 -33.84 11.74 1.03
C ALA A 16 -34.68 12.46 -0.04
N THR A 17 -35.74 11.81 -0.59
CA THR A 17 -36.54 12.35 -1.70
C THR A 17 -37.91 12.89 -1.27
N ALA A 18 -38.14 13.19 -0.02
CA ALA A 18 -39.42 13.74 0.42
C ALA A 18 -39.31 14.87 1.45
N LEU A 19 -38.53 15.92 1.14
CA LEU A 19 -38.68 17.24 1.74
C LEU A 19 -38.04 18.27 0.77
N GLY A 20 -38.64 18.35 -0.38
CA GLY A 20 -38.30 19.33 -1.38
C GLY A 20 -39.53 20.10 -1.75
N CYS A 21 -39.74 21.23 -1.13
CA CYS A 21 -40.60 22.32 -1.69
C CYS A 21 -40.23 23.61 -1.00
N LEU A 22 -39.14 24.18 -1.43
CA LEU A 22 -38.88 25.63 -1.55
C LEU A 22 -37.80 25.75 -2.66
N GLY A 23 -38.13 25.21 -3.83
CA GLY A 23 -37.32 25.35 -5.02
C GLY A 23 -37.68 26.66 -5.71
N THR A 24 -37.08 27.78 -5.33
CA THR A 24 -36.82 28.80 -6.31
C THR A 24 -35.88 28.21 -7.34
N ARG A 25 -36.37 28.00 -8.59
CA ARG A 25 -35.50 27.75 -9.75
C ARG A 25 -34.52 28.88 -9.87
N LEU A 26 -33.31 28.71 -9.31
CA LEU A 26 -32.14 29.51 -9.65
C LEU A 26 -31.79 29.14 -11.09
N THR A 27 -32.33 29.92 -12.04
CA THR A 27 -31.84 29.93 -13.43
C THR A 27 -30.34 30.18 -13.40
N ALA A 28 -29.61 29.51 -14.28
CA ALA A 28 -28.16 29.61 -14.47
C ALA A 28 -27.77 31.07 -14.83
N ALA A 29 -27.70 31.91 -13.80
CA ALA A 29 -27.11 33.22 -13.88
C ALA A 29 -25.67 33.05 -13.39
N SER A 30 -24.72 33.57 -14.12
CA SER A 30 -23.30 33.74 -13.74
C SER A 30 -23.20 34.40 -12.34
N GLY A 31 -23.30 33.54 -11.29
CA GLY A 31 -23.39 34.03 -9.92
C GLY A 31 -22.05 34.58 -9.46
N ARG A 32 -22.05 35.73 -8.84
CA ARG A 32 -20.88 36.32 -8.17
C ARG A 32 -20.66 35.58 -6.85
N ILE A 33 -19.50 34.98 -6.68
CA ILE A 33 -19.10 34.22 -5.47
C ILE A 33 -18.25 35.12 -4.59
N ALA A 34 -18.52 35.14 -3.29
CA ALA A 34 -17.70 35.86 -2.32
C ALA A 34 -16.83 34.89 -1.51
N LEU A 35 -15.51 35.01 -1.63
CA LEU A 35 -14.54 34.35 -0.75
C LEU A 35 -14.22 35.30 0.40
N ILE A 36 -14.80 35.03 1.56
CA ILE A 36 -14.71 35.88 2.75
C ILE A 36 -13.66 35.35 3.70
N ALA A 37 -12.46 35.93 3.63
CA ALA A 37 -11.29 35.44 4.35
C ALA A 37 -10.51 36.64 4.93
N ASN A 38 -10.55 36.80 6.25
CA ASN A 38 -9.87 37.93 6.91
C ASN A 38 -8.33 37.72 6.89
N PRO A 39 -7.57 38.54 6.15
CA PRO A 39 -6.12 38.41 6.05
C PRO A 39 -5.37 38.74 7.35
N ALA A 40 -6.01 39.38 8.33
CA ALA A 40 -5.41 39.62 9.65
C ALA A 40 -5.33 38.34 10.51
N GLY A 41 -6.08 37.30 10.16
CA GLY A 41 -6.00 36.00 10.84
C GLY A 41 -4.72 35.26 10.47
N LYS A 42 -3.84 34.97 11.43
CA LYS A 42 -2.52 34.33 11.22
C LYS A 42 -2.61 33.03 10.44
N LEU A 43 -3.59 32.17 10.72
CA LEU A 43 -3.77 30.91 9.99
C LEU A 43 -4.27 31.15 8.56
N ILE A 44 -5.18 32.10 8.38
CA ILE A 44 -5.76 32.43 7.06
C ILE A 44 -4.71 33.07 6.16
N ALA A 45 -3.83 33.91 6.71
CA ALA A 45 -2.74 34.53 5.97
C ALA A 45 -1.61 33.57 5.56
N ALA A 46 -1.61 32.34 6.10
CA ALA A 46 -0.55 31.36 5.79
C ALA A 46 -0.49 31.03 4.30
N PRO A 47 0.72 30.89 3.69
CA PRO A 47 0.89 30.68 2.25
C PRO A 47 0.09 29.48 1.72
N SER A 48 -0.02 28.39 2.49
CA SER A 48 -0.76 27.19 2.09
C SER A 48 -2.27 27.42 2.04
N VAL A 49 -2.82 28.23 2.95
CA VAL A 49 -4.24 28.58 2.96
C VAL A 49 -4.57 29.54 1.82
N GLN A 50 -3.67 30.51 1.54
CA GLN A 50 -3.81 31.42 0.40
C GLN A 50 -3.72 30.65 -0.93
N TRP A 51 -2.84 29.65 -1.02
CA TRP A 51 -2.80 28.74 -2.17
C TRP A 51 -4.13 28.00 -2.36
N ALA A 52 -4.70 27.44 -1.28
CA ALA A 52 -5.95 26.69 -1.34
C ALA A 52 -7.17 27.60 -1.68
N LEU A 53 -7.16 28.85 -1.23
CA LEU A 53 -8.14 29.88 -1.66
C LEU A 53 -8.02 30.15 -3.18
N GLY A 54 -6.79 30.21 -3.69
CA GLY A 54 -6.52 30.32 -5.13
C GLY A 54 -7.09 29.13 -5.92
N GLU A 55 -6.92 27.92 -5.43
CA GLU A 55 -7.48 26.68 -6.04
C GLU A 55 -9.02 26.71 -6.07
N LEU A 56 -9.65 27.18 -4.98
CA LEU A 56 -11.10 27.30 -4.93
C LEU A 56 -11.61 28.36 -5.90
N ARG A 57 -10.92 29.51 -5.99
CA ARG A 57 -11.23 30.55 -6.98
C ARG A 57 -11.16 30.01 -8.40
N GLN A 58 -10.05 29.36 -8.76
CA GLN A 58 -9.87 28.78 -10.08
C GLN A 58 -10.96 27.75 -10.42
N ALA A 59 -11.41 26.96 -9.44
CA ALA A 59 -12.49 26.01 -9.64
C ALA A 59 -13.81 26.71 -10.02
N PHE A 60 -14.14 27.82 -9.39
CA PHE A 60 -15.32 28.62 -9.75
C PHE A 60 -15.17 29.27 -11.11
N GLU A 61 -14.04 29.93 -11.37
CA GLU A 61 -13.74 30.61 -12.63
C GLU A 61 -13.79 29.66 -13.82
N ALA A 62 -13.28 28.41 -13.66
CA ALA A 62 -13.37 27.36 -14.68
C ALA A 62 -14.81 26.91 -14.98
N LYS A 63 -15.76 27.18 -14.09
CA LYS A 63 -17.21 26.98 -14.29
C LYS A 63 -17.96 28.26 -14.71
N GLY A 64 -17.23 29.33 -15.05
CA GLY A 64 -17.80 30.59 -15.53
C GLY A 64 -18.37 31.50 -14.43
N ALA A 65 -18.12 31.21 -13.14
CA ALA A 65 -18.53 32.07 -12.05
C ALA A 65 -17.48 33.17 -11.76
N SER A 66 -17.90 34.39 -11.45
CA SER A 66 -16.98 35.45 -11.03
C SER A 66 -16.71 35.37 -9.52
N CYS A 67 -15.46 35.54 -9.10
CA CYS A 67 -15.07 35.47 -7.69
C CYS A 67 -14.54 36.82 -7.20
N ILE A 68 -15.02 37.25 -6.02
CA ILE A 68 -14.45 38.36 -5.26
C ILE A 68 -13.84 37.83 -3.96
N THR A 69 -12.80 38.48 -3.48
CA THR A 69 -12.24 38.24 -2.14
C THR A 69 -12.49 39.46 -1.25
N ALA A 70 -12.97 39.22 -0.04
CA ALA A 70 -13.24 40.27 0.94
C ALA A 70 -12.82 39.83 2.34
N ALA A 71 -12.51 40.77 3.23
CA ALA A 71 -12.21 40.44 4.63
C ALA A 71 -13.49 40.17 5.45
N THR A 72 -14.59 40.82 5.07
CA THR A 72 -15.88 40.75 5.75
C THR A 72 -17.03 40.57 4.76
N PRO A 73 -18.19 40.03 5.20
CA PRO A 73 -19.39 39.95 4.36
C PRO A 73 -19.86 41.29 3.80
N SER A 74 -19.70 42.35 4.61
CA SER A 74 -20.12 43.71 4.22
C SER A 74 -19.27 44.30 3.08
N GLU A 75 -17.97 44.00 3.08
CA GLU A 75 -17.06 44.40 1.97
C GLU A 75 -17.33 43.64 0.68
N ALA A 76 -17.87 42.45 0.77
CA ALA A 76 -18.17 41.61 -0.40
C ALA A 76 -19.32 42.18 -1.25
N GLY A 77 -20.18 43.04 -0.70
CA GLY A 77 -21.31 43.62 -1.39
C GLY A 77 -22.37 42.60 -1.77
N ASP A 78 -22.83 42.61 -3.05
CA ASP A 78 -23.80 41.64 -3.53
C ASP A 78 -23.12 40.38 -4.07
N PHE A 79 -23.60 39.19 -3.66
CA PHE A 79 -23.10 37.88 -4.10
C PHE A 79 -24.22 36.83 -4.01
N SER A 80 -24.11 35.78 -4.81
CA SER A 80 -25.06 34.67 -4.87
C SER A 80 -24.74 33.59 -3.85
N LEU A 81 -23.46 33.37 -3.53
CA LEU A 81 -22.96 32.42 -2.54
C LEU A 81 -21.71 32.96 -1.86
N GLY A 82 -21.66 32.86 -0.52
CA GLY A 82 -20.45 33.15 0.27
C GLY A 82 -19.72 31.90 0.72
N VAL A 83 -18.38 31.91 0.64
CA VAL A 83 -17.53 30.94 1.36
C VAL A 83 -16.77 31.69 2.43
N ILE A 84 -17.07 31.38 3.70
CA ILE A 84 -16.49 32.04 4.86
C ILE A 84 -15.41 31.18 5.45
N VAL A 85 -14.20 31.71 5.52
CA VAL A 85 -13.04 31.05 6.13
C VAL A 85 -12.84 31.60 7.53
N ALA A 86 -13.05 30.79 8.56
CA ALA A 86 -12.99 31.23 9.93
C ALA A 86 -12.34 30.17 10.83
N THR A 87 -11.58 30.61 11.83
CA THR A 87 -11.00 29.73 12.83
C THR A 87 -12.11 29.07 13.66
N GLU A 88 -12.00 27.76 13.90
CA GLU A 88 -12.96 27.04 14.74
C GLU A 88 -12.69 27.33 16.21
N SER A 89 -13.74 27.66 16.94
CA SER A 89 -13.69 27.85 18.40
C SER A 89 -13.80 26.54 19.18
N ALA A 90 -14.42 25.52 18.61
CA ALA A 90 -14.46 24.18 19.18
C ALA A 90 -13.17 23.41 18.83
N ALA A 91 -12.65 22.59 19.75
CA ALA A 91 -11.43 21.84 19.56
C ALA A 91 -11.58 20.77 18.43
N LEU A 92 -11.16 21.12 17.23
CA LEU A 92 -10.89 20.13 16.17
C LEU A 92 -9.49 19.57 16.37
N PRO A 93 -9.27 18.27 16.10
CA PRO A 93 -7.91 17.72 16.09
C PRO A 93 -7.10 18.36 14.96
N SER A 94 -5.77 18.24 15.04
CA SER A 94 -4.88 18.67 13.95
C SER A 94 -5.34 18.08 12.62
N GLU A 95 -5.29 18.90 11.55
CA GLU A 95 -5.76 18.60 10.19
C GLU A 95 -7.28 18.34 10.07
N GLY A 96 -8.05 18.44 11.17
CA GLY A 96 -9.51 18.35 11.13
C GLY A 96 -10.14 19.64 10.57
N PHE A 97 -11.28 19.50 9.91
CA PHE A 97 -12.05 20.64 9.41
C PHE A 97 -13.56 20.44 9.54
N ARG A 98 -14.27 21.55 9.46
CA ARG A 98 -15.72 21.58 9.44
C ARG A 98 -16.21 22.44 8.29
N LEU A 99 -17.20 21.94 7.56
CA LEU A 99 -17.99 22.68 6.58
C LEU A 99 -19.43 22.76 7.10
N ALA A 100 -19.99 23.97 7.17
CA ALA A 100 -21.35 24.15 7.67
C ALA A 100 -22.14 25.14 6.80
N PRO A 101 -23.42 24.85 6.49
CA PRO A 101 -24.28 25.84 5.84
C PRO A 101 -24.57 26.99 6.84
N GLU A 102 -24.62 28.20 6.32
CA GLU A 102 -24.89 29.40 7.08
C GLU A 102 -25.67 30.39 6.21
N ILE A 103 -26.42 31.27 6.85
CA ILE A 103 -27.10 32.40 6.16
C ILE A 103 -26.57 33.69 6.78
N ILE A 104 -25.98 34.56 5.97
CA ILE A 104 -25.50 35.87 6.39
C ILE A 104 -26.09 36.93 5.47
N GLN A 105 -26.72 37.98 6.08
CA GLN A 105 -27.40 39.06 5.33
C GLN A 105 -28.41 38.49 4.31
N ALA A 106 -29.17 37.47 4.73
CA ALA A 106 -30.13 36.74 3.91
C ALA A 106 -29.55 36.00 2.69
N LYS A 107 -28.22 35.79 2.62
CA LYS A 107 -27.54 35.12 1.53
C LYS A 107 -27.01 33.77 1.99
N PRO A 108 -27.06 32.72 1.12
CA PRO A 108 -26.50 31.43 1.46
C PRO A 108 -24.98 31.50 1.53
N CYS A 109 -24.42 30.90 2.57
CA CYS A 109 -22.98 30.80 2.78
C CYS A 109 -22.59 29.38 3.19
N VAL A 110 -21.34 29.04 2.94
CA VAL A 110 -20.68 27.87 3.50
C VAL A 110 -19.53 28.34 4.37
N ARG A 111 -19.60 28.03 5.67
CA ARG A 111 -18.50 28.27 6.59
C ARG A 111 -17.50 27.11 6.54
N ALA A 112 -16.25 27.40 6.18
CA ALA A 112 -15.11 26.50 6.24
C ALA A 112 -14.28 26.84 7.48
N SER A 113 -14.19 25.91 8.44
CA SER A 113 -13.50 26.11 9.71
C SER A 113 -12.46 25.05 9.98
N ALA A 114 -11.33 25.44 10.58
CA ALA A 114 -10.26 24.55 11.02
C ALA A 114 -9.48 25.18 12.19
N SER A 115 -8.70 24.35 12.90
CA SER A 115 -7.82 24.76 13.99
C SER A 115 -6.37 24.98 13.55
N ASP A 116 -5.99 24.49 12.35
CA ASP A 116 -4.65 24.64 11.78
C ASP A 116 -4.69 24.89 10.25
N THR A 117 -3.52 25.15 9.68
CA THR A 117 -3.40 25.48 8.26
C THR A 117 -3.76 24.32 7.34
N ARG A 118 -3.43 23.07 7.70
CA ARG A 118 -3.77 21.88 6.89
C ARG A 118 -5.27 21.61 6.89
N GLY A 119 -5.93 21.75 8.02
CA GLY A 119 -7.38 21.67 8.10
C GLY A 119 -8.07 22.68 7.15
N PHE A 120 -7.59 23.92 7.08
CA PHE A 120 -8.07 24.90 6.08
C PHE A 120 -7.78 24.50 4.65
N VAL A 121 -6.57 24.00 4.35
CA VAL A 121 -6.22 23.49 3.01
C VAL A 121 -7.20 22.39 2.60
N TYR A 122 -7.51 21.46 3.51
CA TYR A 122 -8.43 20.37 3.21
C TYR A 122 -9.89 20.82 3.07
N ALA A 123 -10.34 21.77 3.90
CA ALA A 123 -11.66 22.37 3.76
C ALA A 123 -11.84 23.06 2.40
N LEU A 124 -10.90 23.91 2.03
CA LEU A 124 -10.98 24.70 0.79
C LEU A 124 -10.80 23.82 -0.47
N THR A 125 -9.89 22.88 -0.43
CA THR A 125 -9.71 21.93 -1.54
C THR A 125 -10.89 20.95 -1.68
N GLU A 126 -11.61 20.62 -0.59
CA GLU A 126 -12.86 19.87 -0.65
C GLU A 126 -13.94 20.66 -1.38
N LEU A 127 -14.08 21.93 -1.07
CA LEU A 127 -15.01 22.80 -1.78
C LEU A 127 -14.64 22.95 -3.26
N ALA A 128 -13.36 23.17 -3.55
CA ALA A 128 -12.85 23.24 -4.92
C ALA A 128 -13.11 21.95 -5.71
N ASP A 129 -12.92 20.79 -5.09
CA ASP A 129 -13.17 19.49 -5.70
C ASP A 129 -14.67 19.27 -6.00
N ARG A 130 -15.56 19.68 -5.09
CA ARG A 130 -17.02 19.66 -5.34
C ARG A 130 -17.42 20.52 -6.53
N VAL A 131 -16.87 21.73 -6.62
CA VAL A 131 -17.13 22.64 -7.74
C VAL A 131 -16.59 22.08 -9.05
N ARG A 132 -15.36 21.55 -9.08
CA ARG A 132 -14.74 20.97 -10.29
C ARG A 132 -15.56 19.83 -10.87
N HIS A 133 -16.13 18.98 -10.02
CA HIS A 133 -16.88 17.78 -10.40
C HIS A 133 -18.40 17.95 -10.38
N GLY A 134 -18.89 19.10 -10.01
CA GLY A 134 -20.33 19.42 -10.08
C GLY A 134 -20.73 20.05 -11.41
N SER A 135 -22.00 19.92 -11.76
CA SER A 135 -22.58 20.58 -12.95
C SER A 135 -22.87 22.06 -12.71
N ASP A 136 -23.26 22.42 -11.51
CA ASP A 136 -23.54 23.80 -11.09
C ASP A 136 -22.64 24.17 -9.89
N PRO A 137 -21.85 25.26 -9.96
CA PRO A 137 -20.89 25.61 -8.94
C PRO A 137 -21.54 25.98 -7.60
N VAL A 138 -22.73 26.54 -7.57
CA VAL A 138 -23.46 26.93 -6.36
C VAL A 138 -24.12 25.70 -5.72
N ALA A 139 -24.86 24.94 -6.52
CA ALA A 139 -25.53 23.73 -6.05
C ALA A 139 -24.55 22.66 -5.53
N SER A 140 -23.32 22.60 -6.08
CA SER A 140 -22.27 21.67 -5.65
C SER A 140 -21.79 21.91 -4.21
N LEU A 141 -22.03 23.10 -3.65
CA LEU A 141 -21.68 23.46 -2.29
C LEU A 141 -22.85 23.40 -1.32
N ALA A 142 -24.05 23.01 -1.77
CA ALA A 142 -25.20 22.86 -0.89
C ALA A 142 -24.95 21.73 0.12
N LEU A 143 -25.04 22.05 1.41
CA LEU A 143 -24.87 21.11 2.51
C LEU A 143 -26.22 20.98 3.23
N ALA A 144 -26.73 19.77 3.39
CA ALA A 144 -27.94 19.51 4.17
C ALA A 144 -27.70 19.62 5.68
N SER A 145 -26.47 19.35 6.11
CA SER A 145 -26.02 19.42 7.53
C SER A 145 -24.51 19.70 7.59
N PRO A 146 -24.02 20.15 8.76
CA PRO A 146 -22.58 20.33 8.93
C PRO A 146 -21.80 19.03 8.71
N LEU A 147 -20.71 19.10 7.93
CA LEU A 147 -19.74 18.05 7.72
C LEU A 147 -18.53 18.32 8.64
N VAL A 148 -18.21 17.39 9.54
CA VAL A 148 -17.00 17.41 10.38
C VAL A 148 -16.15 16.22 10.01
N VAL A 149 -14.90 16.47 9.61
CA VAL A 149 -13.97 15.42 9.19
C VAL A 149 -12.70 15.49 10.04
N ARG A 150 -12.18 14.33 10.40
CA ARG A 150 -11.01 14.16 11.26
C ARG A 150 -10.07 13.12 10.67
N PRO A 151 -8.74 13.34 10.73
CA PRO A 151 -7.80 12.35 10.23
C PRO A 151 -7.76 11.12 11.14
N ALA A 152 -7.80 9.93 10.52
CA ALA A 152 -7.56 8.67 11.20
C ALA A 152 -6.07 8.38 11.37
N ASN A 153 -5.22 8.88 10.47
CA ASN A 153 -3.78 8.65 10.44
C ASN A 153 -3.02 9.97 10.45
N LEU A 154 -1.99 10.08 11.31
CA LEU A 154 -1.15 11.28 11.42
C LEU A 154 -0.29 11.50 10.17
N VAL A 155 0.25 10.42 9.58
CA VAL A 155 1.07 10.49 8.37
C VAL A 155 0.40 9.71 7.25
N ARG A 156 0.22 10.38 6.13
CA ARG A 156 -0.30 9.84 4.86
C ARG A 156 0.63 10.31 3.75
N SER A 157 1.63 9.47 3.45
CA SER A 157 2.75 9.82 2.58
C SER A 157 2.69 9.07 1.26
N ILE A 158 3.11 9.73 0.20
CA ILE A 158 3.46 9.11 -1.08
C ILE A 158 4.96 9.27 -1.30
N ALA A 159 5.60 8.17 -1.70
CA ALA A 159 7.00 8.17 -2.10
C ALA A 159 7.14 7.98 -3.60
N ARG A 160 7.96 8.83 -4.24
CA ARG A 160 8.41 8.72 -5.63
C ARG A 160 9.92 8.58 -5.64
N ALA A 161 10.46 7.71 -6.51
CA ALA A 161 11.89 7.48 -6.60
C ALA A 161 12.46 7.96 -7.94
N PHE A 162 13.65 8.58 -7.87
CA PHE A 162 14.52 8.74 -9.02
C PHE A 162 15.40 7.50 -9.12
N VAL A 163 15.25 6.70 -10.15
CA VAL A 163 15.91 5.40 -10.30
C VAL A 163 16.68 5.25 -11.61
N SER A 164 16.38 6.04 -12.62
CA SER A 164 16.98 5.97 -13.94
C SER A 164 17.06 7.37 -14.56
N GLU A 165 18.26 7.77 -14.93
CA GLU A 165 18.47 9.04 -15.61
C GLU A 165 17.61 9.16 -16.88
N VAL A 166 17.56 8.09 -17.68
CA VAL A 166 16.86 8.06 -18.97
C VAL A 166 15.35 8.21 -18.79
N GLU A 167 14.77 7.61 -17.74
CA GLU A 167 13.32 7.67 -17.53
C GLU A 167 12.88 8.85 -16.64
N ASP A 168 13.76 9.36 -15.77
CA ASP A 168 13.37 10.22 -14.67
C ASP A 168 13.82 11.68 -14.79
N LYS A 169 14.87 12.00 -15.56
CA LYS A 169 15.29 13.39 -15.75
C LYS A 169 14.20 14.28 -16.34
N SER A 170 13.35 13.75 -17.21
CA SER A 170 12.29 14.52 -17.87
C SER A 170 11.29 15.09 -16.86
N TRP A 171 10.73 14.27 -15.97
CA TRP A 171 9.79 14.75 -14.95
C TRP A 171 10.50 15.47 -13.81
N TYR A 172 11.76 15.10 -13.50
CA TYR A 172 12.49 15.73 -12.40
C TYR A 172 12.68 17.23 -12.63
N TYR A 173 13.01 17.63 -13.85
CA TYR A 173 13.21 19.04 -14.20
C TYR A 173 11.94 19.78 -14.64
N ASP A 174 10.81 19.12 -14.76
CA ASP A 174 9.55 19.73 -15.18
C ASP A 174 8.80 20.38 -14.01
N ARG A 175 8.90 21.70 -13.89
CA ARG A 175 8.20 22.48 -12.85
C ARG A 175 6.68 22.41 -12.96
N ALA A 176 6.12 22.23 -14.16
CA ALA A 176 4.69 22.10 -14.36
C ALA A 176 4.19 20.74 -13.84
N PHE A 177 4.92 19.67 -14.16
CA PHE A 177 4.68 18.34 -13.60
C PHE A 177 4.58 18.38 -12.06
N TRP A 178 5.55 19.01 -11.39
CA TRP A 178 5.58 19.07 -9.94
C TRP A 178 4.40 19.83 -9.35
N ARG A 179 4.02 20.95 -9.94
CA ARG A 179 2.85 21.71 -9.49
C ARG A 179 1.56 20.91 -9.61
N GLU A 180 1.36 20.22 -10.74
CA GLU A 180 0.18 19.38 -10.99
C GLU A 180 0.17 18.17 -10.05
N TYR A 181 1.28 17.45 -9.91
CA TYR A 181 1.40 16.24 -9.10
C TYR A 181 1.20 16.51 -7.60
N LEU A 182 1.90 17.52 -7.06
CA LEU A 182 1.77 17.89 -5.64
C LEU A 182 0.37 18.42 -5.32
N THR A 183 -0.28 19.12 -6.26
CA THR A 183 -1.69 19.53 -6.12
C THR A 183 -2.59 18.29 -6.05
N ALA A 184 -2.41 17.31 -6.94
CA ALA A 184 -3.18 16.07 -6.90
C ALA A 184 -3.03 15.32 -5.56
N LEU A 185 -1.82 15.30 -4.98
CA LEU A 185 -1.58 14.65 -3.68
C LEU A 185 -2.35 15.35 -2.55
N VAL A 186 -2.20 16.67 -2.40
CA VAL A 186 -2.83 17.38 -1.27
C VAL A 186 -4.36 17.43 -1.38
N VAL A 187 -4.91 17.55 -2.58
CA VAL A 187 -6.36 17.48 -2.83
C VAL A 187 -6.92 16.13 -2.41
N ASN A 188 -6.13 15.09 -2.51
CA ASN A 188 -6.48 13.76 -2.04
C ASN A 188 -6.07 13.46 -0.60
N ARG A 189 -5.73 14.47 0.23
CA ARG A 189 -5.48 14.37 1.67
C ARG A 189 -4.14 13.76 2.06
N PHE A 190 -3.19 13.61 1.15
CA PHE A 190 -1.81 13.33 1.55
C PHE A 190 -1.24 14.56 2.25
N ASN A 191 -0.49 14.33 3.33
CA ASN A 191 0.17 15.39 4.09
C ASN A 191 1.69 15.33 4.06
N ARG A 192 2.26 14.31 3.39
CA ARG A 192 3.70 14.17 3.18
C ARG A 192 3.98 13.65 1.77
N PHE A 193 5.00 14.24 1.15
CA PHE A 193 5.60 13.73 -0.08
C PHE A 193 7.05 13.36 0.16
N SER A 194 7.48 12.18 -0.27
CA SER A 194 8.84 11.68 -0.15
C SER A 194 9.49 11.52 -1.52
N LEU A 195 10.60 12.22 -1.76
CA LEU A 195 11.44 12.00 -2.93
C LEU A 195 12.64 11.13 -2.55
N THR A 196 12.74 9.94 -3.14
CA THR A 196 13.80 8.99 -2.85
C THR A 196 14.89 9.07 -3.92
N LEU A 197 16.12 9.20 -3.48
CA LEU A 197 17.35 9.17 -4.28
C LEU A 197 18.21 7.97 -3.86
N GLY A 198 19.01 7.45 -4.77
CA GLY A 198 19.94 6.36 -4.48
C GLY A 198 19.26 5.01 -4.26
N LEU A 199 18.27 4.67 -5.06
CA LEU A 199 17.55 3.40 -4.97
C LEU A 199 18.41 2.24 -5.49
N GLY A 200 19.50 1.90 -4.81
CA GLY A 200 20.36 0.77 -5.12
C GLY A 200 20.15 -0.40 -4.17
N TYR A 201 19.44 -1.46 -4.60
CA TYR A 201 19.39 -2.71 -3.84
C TYR A 201 20.64 -3.58 -4.08
N ASP A 202 21.28 -3.39 -5.21
CA ASP A 202 22.29 -4.29 -5.70
C ASP A 202 23.69 -3.76 -5.50
N PHE A 203 23.82 -2.81 -4.58
CA PHE A 203 25.14 -2.38 -4.20
C PHE A 203 25.93 -3.54 -3.54
N PRO A 204 27.15 -3.82 -4.01
CA PRO A 204 27.88 -3.26 -5.15
C PRO A 204 27.58 -3.91 -6.50
N ARG A 205 26.46 -4.62 -6.65
CA ARG A 205 26.13 -5.51 -7.76
C ARG A 205 25.41 -4.84 -8.91
N GLY A 206 25.90 -4.09 -9.72
CA GLY A 206 25.24 -3.58 -10.91
C GLY A 206 24.11 -2.60 -10.66
N VAL A 207 24.32 -1.36 -11.03
CA VAL A 207 23.26 -0.36 -11.19
C VAL A 207 23.02 -0.15 -12.67
N THR A 208 21.76 0.10 -13.08
CA THR A 208 21.43 0.43 -14.47
C THR A 208 21.67 1.90 -14.80
N GLY A 209 22.03 2.68 -13.80
CA GLY A 209 22.46 4.05 -13.86
C GLY A 209 22.79 4.52 -12.45
N ASP A 210 23.79 5.35 -12.33
CA ASP A 210 24.32 5.82 -11.03
C ASP A 210 24.01 7.30 -10.74
N TYR A 211 23.27 7.95 -11.62
CA TYR A 211 22.90 9.35 -11.45
C TYR A 211 22.03 9.54 -10.18
N LEU A 212 22.47 10.46 -9.32
CA LEU A 212 21.85 10.71 -8.00
C LEU A 212 21.87 9.51 -7.02
N HIS A 213 22.67 8.46 -7.24
CA HIS A 213 22.78 7.36 -6.28
C HIS A 213 23.46 7.81 -5.00
N PHE A 214 24.73 8.20 -5.07
CA PHE A 214 25.38 8.91 -3.96
C PHE A 214 25.10 10.42 -4.15
N ALA A 215 23.95 10.85 -3.67
CA ALA A 215 23.33 12.09 -4.13
C ALA A 215 24.08 13.39 -3.81
N TYR A 216 24.92 13.42 -2.77
CA TYR A 216 25.52 14.64 -2.26
C TYR A 216 26.30 15.45 -3.32
N PRO A 217 27.27 14.88 -4.07
CA PRO A 217 28.05 15.66 -5.05
C PRO A 217 27.28 16.05 -6.31
N TYR A 218 26.10 15.46 -6.52
CA TYR A 218 25.15 15.88 -7.58
C TYR A 218 24.30 17.08 -7.19
N LEU A 219 24.32 17.46 -5.90
CA LEU A 219 23.48 18.52 -5.35
C LEU A 219 24.29 19.68 -4.78
N VAL A 220 25.42 19.40 -4.10
CA VAL A 220 26.17 20.44 -3.39
C VAL A 220 27.69 20.32 -3.59
N ALA A 221 28.37 21.48 -3.73
CA ALA A 221 29.81 21.58 -3.60
C ALA A 221 30.15 21.94 -2.15
N VAL A 222 30.74 21.01 -1.40
CA VAL A 222 31.05 21.20 0.02
C VAL A 222 32.38 21.93 0.18
N PRO A 223 32.43 23.09 0.82
CA PRO A 223 33.69 23.79 1.04
C PRO A 223 34.73 22.92 1.73
N ARG A 224 36.01 23.05 1.36
CA ARG A 224 37.17 22.30 1.86
C ARG A 224 37.25 20.83 1.38
N TYR A 225 36.30 20.36 0.62
CA TYR A 225 36.37 19.06 -0.02
C TYR A 225 36.46 19.23 -1.56
N ASN A 226 37.33 18.45 -2.17
CA ASN A 226 37.41 18.39 -3.63
C ASN A 226 36.64 17.19 -4.14
N VAL A 227 35.35 17.08 -3.70
CA VAL A 227 34.46 15.96 -4.08
C VAL A 227 33.53 16.39 -5.19
N ARG A 228 33.48 15.56 -6.22
CA ARG A 228 32.60 15.78 -7.40
C ARG A 228 32.19 14.45 -8.03
N ALA A 229 31.03 14.40 -8.66
CA ALA A 229 30.60 13.30 -9.52
C ALA A 229 31.02 13.62 -10.98
N ALA A 230 32.10 13.00 -11.47
CA ALA A 230 32.56 13.21 -12.83
C ALA A 230 31.83 12.24 -13.80
N PRO A 231 31.36 12.67 -15.01
CA PRO A 231 31.68 13.93 -15.68
C PRO A 231 30.67 15.09 -15.44
N LEU A 232 29.83 15.03 -14.39
CA LEU A 232 28.85 16.08 -14.12
C LEU A 232 29.50 17.46 -13.99
N ASP A 233 28.98 18.45 -14.70
CA ASP A 233 29.44 19.82 -14.58
C ASP A 233 28.77 20.59 -13.43
N ASP A 234 29.33 21.73 -13.08
CA ASP A 234 28.83 22.55 -11.98
C ASP A 234 27.43 23.13 -12.26
N ALA A 235 27.13 23.42 -13.53
CA ALA A 235 25.83 23.99 -13.92
C ALA A 235 24.70 22.95 -13.75
N GLU A 236 24.95 21.68 -14.06
CA GLU A 236 23.98 20.62 -13.84
C GLU A 236 23.82 20.32 -12.35
N ARG A 237 24.90 20.29 -11.56
CA ARG A 237 24.82 20.18 -10.11
C ARG A 237 23.93 21.27 -9.49
N ASP A 238 24.19 22.53 -9.88
CA ASP A 238 23.45 23.67 -9.35
C ASP A 238 21.97 23.64 -9.77
N ARG A 239 21.69 23.19 -10.99
CA ARG A 239 20.33 22.93 -11.48
C ARG A 239 19.63 21.84 -10.69
N ASN A 240 20.33 20.76 -10.32
CA ASN A 240 19.78 19.70 -9.47
C ASN A 240 19.36 20.24 -8.10
N LEU A 241 20.24 21.06 -7.47
CA LEU A 241 19.93 21.68 -6.18
C LEU A 241 18.76 22.66 -6.29
N GLU A 242 18.70 23.47 -7.36
CA GLU A 242 17.60 24.39 -7.62
C GLU A 242 16.26 23.64 -7.73
N MET A 243 16.25 22.50 -8.44
CA MET A 243 15.06 21.68 -8.58
C MET A 243 14.63 21.05 -7.26
N LEU A 244 15.57 20.49 -6.47
CA LEU A 244 15.25 19.95 -5.16
C LEU A 244 14.67 21.02 -4.21
N ARG A 245 15.25 22.23 -4.23
CA ARG A 245 14.72 23.38 -3.48
C ARG A 245 13.30 23.72 -3.93
N PHE A 246 13.09 23.85 -5.25
CA PHE A 246 11.78 24.13 -5.83
C PHE A 246 10.73 23.08 -5.42
N ILE A 247 11.05 21.79 -5.53
CA ILE A 247 10.14 20.70 -5.18
C ILE A 247 9.75 20.76 -3.69
N SER A 248 10.74 20.96 -2.81
CA SER A 248 10.49 21.05 -1.37
C SER A 248 9.66 22.29 -0.99
N GLU A 249 9.92 23.45 -1.62
CA GLU A 249 9.15 24.68 -1.41
C GLU A 249 7.71 24.56 -1.94
N GLU A 250 7.50 23.99 -3.13
CA GLU A 250 6.16 23.76 -3.69
C GLU A 250 5.36 22.74 -2.86
N THR A 251 6.03 21.76 -2.23
CA THR A 251 5.41 20.84 -1.27
C THR A 251 4.95 21.58 -0.02
N ALA A 252 5.83 22.37 0.60
CA ALA A 252 5.52 23.17 1.78
C ALA A 252 4.44 24.24 1.50
N ARG A 253 4.46 24.87 0.32
CA ARG A 253 3.46 25.83 -0.12
C ARG A 253 2.05 25.26 -0.15
N ARG A 254 1.90 23.95 -0.37
CA ARG A 254 0.61 23.24 -0.32
C ARG A 254 0.26 22.71 1.06
N GLY A 255 1.09 22.98 2.08
CA GLY A 255 0.87 22.51 3.45
C GLY A 255 1.26 21.06 3.68
N MET A 256 2.05 20.45 2.79
CA MET A 256 2.61 19.10 2.97
C MET A 256 4.04 19.16 3.49
N ASP A 257 4.46 18.12 4.22
CA ASP A 257 5.85 17.91 4.59
C ASP A 257 6.64 17.30 3.44
N PHE A 258 7.88 17.76 3.25
CA PHE A 258 8.79 17.17 2.28
C PHE A 258 9.82 16.29 2.97
N GLN A 259 9.86 15.01 2.58
CA GLN A 259 10.81 14.02 3.04
C GLN A 259 11.81 13.70 1.94
N LEU A 260 13.11 13.76 2.22
CA LEU A 260 14.15 13.38 1.27
C LEU A 260 14.70 12.00 1.65
N GLY A 261 14.59 11.03 0.74
CA GLY A 261 15.19 9.72 0.90
C GLY A 261 16.62 9.69 0.34
N LEU A 262 17.61 9.55 1.21
CA LEU A 262 19.01 9.32 0.87
C LEU A 262 19.37 7.87 1.20
N TRP A 263 19.14 6.97 0.26
CA TRP A 263 19.18 5.54 0.55
C TRP A 263 20.56 4.92 0.35
N THR A 264 21.40 5.50 -0.49
CA THR A 264 22.75 5.02 -0.77
C THR A 264 23.78 5.98 -0.22
N HIS A 265 24.75 5.44 0.53
CA HIS A 265 25.88 6.15 1.07
C HIS A 265 27.22 5.58 0.59
N ALA A 266 27.20 4.52 -0.17
CA ALA A 266 28.36 4.09 -0.96
C ALA A 266 28.64 5.08 -2.09
N TYR A 267 29.92 5.25 -2.39
CA TYR A 267 30.39 6.16 -3.45
C TYR A 267 31.18 5.45 -4.56
N GLU A 268 31.38 4.13 -4.44
CA GLU A 268 32.05 3.30 -5.45
C GLU A 268 31.19 2.11 -5.84
N TRP A 269 31.16 1.82 -7.14
CA TRP A 269 30.44 0.69 -7.76
C TRP A 269 31.38 -0.02 -8.73
N THR A 270 32.44 -0.66 -8.21
CA THR A 270 33.53 -1.23 -8.99
C THR A 270 33.10 -2.36 -9.92
N ASP A 271 32.01 -3.03 -9.63
CA ASP A 271 31.50 -4.18 -10.36
C ASP A 271 30.29 -3.87 -11.26
N SER A 272 29.92 -2.59 -11.42
CA SER A 272 28.78 -2.20 -12.24
C SER A 272 29.22 -1.83 -13.66
N PRO A 273 28.70 -2.50 -14.70
CA PRO A 273 29.00 -2.14 -16.09
C PRO A 273 28.33 -0.82 -16.54
N HIS A 274 27.46 -0.25 -15.73
CA HIS A 274 26.65 0.94 -16.01
C HIS A 274 26.97 2.11 -15.07
N SER A 275 28.20 2.14 -14.53
CA SER A 275 28.66 3.27 -13.71
C SER A 275 29.22 4.33 -14.64
N ASP A 276 28.38 5.31 -14.99
CA ASP A 276 28.74 6.42 -15.90
C ASP A 276 29.34 7.62 -15.13
N HIS A 277 29.24 7.62 -13.81
CA HIS A 277 29.78 8.69 -12.95
C HIS A 277 30.74 8.14 -11.90
N HIS A 278 31.85 8.84 -11.72
CA HIS A 278 32.86 8.52 -10.72
C HIS A 278 32.91 9.59 -9.64
N ILE A 279 32.84 9.17 -8.38
CA ILE A 279 32.93 10.10 -7.27
C ILE A 279 34.41 10.33 -6.94
N LEU A 280 34.92 11.47 -7.34
CA LEU A 280 36.30 11.86 -7.13
C LEU A 280 36.47 12.58 -5.79
N GLY A 281 37.63 12.45 -5.16
CA GLY A 281 38.01 13.19 -3.96
C GLY A 281 37.51 12.59 -2.63
N LEU A 282 36.73 11.48 -2.67
CA LEU A 282 36.38 10.71 -1.48
C LEU A 282 37.41 9.60 -1.19
N THR A 283 37.60 9.37 0.11
CA THR A 283 38.37 8.27 0.65
C THR A 283 37.65 7.72 1.89
N PRO A 284 37.93 6.49 2.36
CA PRO A 284 37.33 5.98 3.58
C PRO A 284 37.55 6.89 4.82
N GLN A 285 38.63 7.66 4.86
CA GLN A 285 38.97 8.54 5.97
C GLN A 285 38.12 9.82 6.01
N ASN A 286 37.72 10.36 4.86
CA ASN A 286 36.95 11.60 4.80
C ASN A 286 35.43 11.37 4.53
N HIS A 287 35.01 10.15 4.23
CA HIS A 287 33.67 9.81 3.76
C HIS A 287 32.56 10.25 4.74
N GLY A 288 32.62 9.81 6.01
CA GLY A 288 31.58 10.18 6.99
C GLY A 288 31.56 11.68 7.29
N ALA A 289 32.73 12.32 7.39
CA ALA A 289 32.82 13.76 7.61
C ALA A 289 32.27 14.57 6.40
N TYR A 290 32.56 14.12 5.19
CA TYR A 290 31.99 14.71 3.98
C TYR A 290 30.45 14.58 3.97
N CYS A 291 29.90 13.38 4.22
CA CYS A 291 28.44 13.18 4.25
C CYS A 291 27.77 14.09 5.29
N ARG A 292 28.35 14.23 6.49
CA ARG A 292 27.87 15.15 7.53
C ARG A 292 27.79 16.59 7.01
N ASP A 293 28.90 17.08 6.47
CA ASP A 293 29.03 18.50 6.07
C ASP A 293 28.16 18.78 4.82
N ALA A 294 28.08 17.83 3.88
CA ALA A 294 27.20 17.89 2.71
C ALA A 294 25.72 17.93 3.12
N LEU A 295 25.33 17.05 4.04
CA LEU A 295 23.96 17.01 4.57
C LEU A 295 23.61 18.31 5.30
N THR A 296 24.52 18.82 6.12
CA THR A 296 24.33 20.12 6.80
C THR A 296 24.11 21.25 5.79
N LEU A 297 24.95 21.31 4.75
CA LEU A 297 24.83 22.33 3.70
C LEU A 297 23.49 22.21 2.95
N LEU A 298 23.12 20.99 2.57
CA LEU A 298 21.88 20.69 1.87
C LEU A 298 20.66 21.14 2.68
N LEU A 299 20.60 20.78 3.95
CA LEU A 299 19.47 21.12 4.84
C LEU A 299 19.37 22.63 5.11
N LYS A 300 20.48 23.35 5.14
CA LYS A 300 20.50 24.82 5.26
C LYS A 300 20.08 25.49 3.97
N THR A 301 20.45 24.94 2.81
CA THR A 301 20.09 25.49 1.49
C THR A 301 18.63 25.20 1.12
N CYS A 302 18.10 24.06 1.59
CA CYS A 302 16.73 23.64 1.36
C CYS A 302 15.94 23.54 2.69
N PRO A 303 15.55 24.66 3.31
CA PRO A 303 14.94 24.68 4.64
C PRO A 303 13.54 24.04 4.67
N SER A 304 12.91 23.83 3.54
CA SER A 304 11.61 23.15 3.42
C SER A 304 11.69 21.63 3.49
N ILE A 305 12.90 21.04 3.57
CA ILE A 305 13.05 19.61 3.86
C ILE A 305 12.76 19.38 5.34
N GLN A 306 11.68 18.64 5.65
CA GLN A 306 11.23 18.37 7.01
C GLN A 306 11.80 17.09 7.62
N GLY A 307 12.31 16.18 6.78
CA GLY A 307 12.89 14.94 7.24
C GLY A 307 13.79 14.27 6.20
N ILE A 308 14.61 13.36 6.67
CA ILE A 308 15.48 12.51 5.86
C ILE A 308 15.19 11.06 6.16
N THR A 309 15.04 10.24 5.10
CA THR A 309 14.93 8.79 5.21
C THR A 309 16.25 8.13 4.86
N PHE A 310 16.78 7.34 5.79
CA PHE A 310 18.04 6.62 5.66
C PHE A 310 17.84 5.12 5.55
N ARG A 311 18.75 4.44 4.86
CA ARG A 311 19.00 3.02 5.03
C ARG A 311 20.28 2.85 5.86
N VAL A 312 20.15 2.32 7.08
CA VAL A 312 21.29 2.12 7.99
C VAL A 312 21.87 0.70 7.92
N HIS A 313 21.36 -0.11 7.02
CA HIS A 313 21.80 -1.49 6.77
C HIS A 313 22.66 -1.59 5.49
N GLY A 314 23.29 -2.76 5.27
CA GLY A 314 24.26 -3.00 4.21
C GLY A 314 23.83 -2.60 2.78
N GLU A 315 22.54 -2.56 2.49
CA GLU A 315 22.05 -2.09 1.18
C GLU A 315 22.30 -0.59 0.90
N SER A 316 22.70 0.19 1.90
CA SER A 316 23.20 1.56 1.69
C SER A 316 24.63 1.60 1.19
N GLY A 317 25.34 0.46 1.18
CA GLY A 317 26.75 0.33 0.96
C GLY A 317 27.60 0.61 2.18
N ILE A 318 26.98 0.85 3.34
CA ILE A 318 27.66 0.98 4.64
C ILE A 318 27.42 -0.30 5.43
N PRO A 319 28.45 -0.99 5.90
CA PRO A 319 28.30 -2.24 6.66
C PRO A 319 27.39 -2.06 7.88
N GLU A 320 26.62 -3.08 8.22
CA GLU A 320 25.81 -3.07 9.44
C GLU A 320 26.72 -2.92 10.67
N GLY A 321 26.23 -2.24 11.72
CA GLY A 321 27.02 -1.96 12.91
C GLY A 321 27.98 -0.79 12.79
N SER A 322 28.01 -0.07 11.67
CA SER A 322 28.85 1.13 11.47
C SER A 322 28.30 2.35 12.25
N TYR A 323 28.13 2.21 13.56
CA TYR A 323 27.48 3.22 14.41
C TYR A 323 28.21 4.57 14.41
N ASP A 324 29.53 4.58 14.33
CA ASP A 324 30.31 5.82 14.34
C ASP A 324 30.16 6.60 13.03
N PHE A 325 30.04 5.88 11.90
CA PHE A 325 29.69 6.49 10.62
C PHE A 325 28.33 7.19 10.70
N TRP A 326 27.29 6.46 11.16
CA TRP A 326 25.94 7.00 11.25
C TRP A 326 25.82 8.11 12.30
N ARG A 327 26.54 8.03 13.41
CA ARG A 327 26.63 9.14 14.39
C ARG A 327 27.14 10.39 13.71
N THR A 328 28.23 10.27 12.93
CA THR A 328 28.81 11.39 12.19
C THR A 328 27.82 11.95 11.17
N VAL A 329 27.12 11.10 10.39
CA VAL A 329 26.13 11.57 9.42
C VAL A 329 24.95 12.27 10.10
N PHE A 330 24.43 11.71 11.18
CA PHE A 330 23.30 12.29 11.92
C PHE A 330 23.63 13.62 12.61
N GLU A 331 24.90 13.86 12.98
CA GLU A 331 25.34 15.20 13.37
C GLU A 331 25.06 16.24 12.27
N GLY A 332 25.11 15.84 11.00
CA GLY A 332 24.76 16.71 9.88
C GLY A 332 23.29 17.15 9.90
N VAL A 333 22.38 16.26 10.34
CA VAL A 333 20.98 16.62 10.57
C VAL A 333 20.85 17.62 11.73
N GLN A 334 21.52 17.33 12.85
CA GLN A 334 21.50 18.20 14.04
C GLN A 334 22.03 19.60 13.73
N ARG A 335 23.09 19.73 12.92
CA ARG A 335 23.71 21.00 12.51
C ARG A 335 22.84 21.83 11.56
N ALA A 336 21.69 21.32 11.10
CA ALA A 336 20.70 22.13 10.38
C ALA A 336 20.12 23.27 11.24
N GLY A 337 20.17 23.14 12.58
CA GLY A 337 19.73 24.17 13.53
C GLY A 337 18.21 24.30 13.66
N ARG A 338 17.48 23.30 13.19
CA ARG A 338 16.01 23.18 13.28
C ARG A 338 15.62 21.71 13.40
N PRO A 339 14.39 21.38 13.86
CA PRO A 339 13.89 20.00 13.82
C PRO A 339 13.86 19.46 12.40
N VAL A 340 14.49 18.31 12.19
CA VAL A 340 14.44 17.52 10.95
C VAL A 340 14.28 16.05 11.36
N GLU A 341 13.24 15.40 10.88
CA GLU A 341 12.95 14.01 11.21
C GLU A 341 14.00 13.06 10.64
N ILE A 342 14.46 12.14 11.47
CA ILE A 342 15.30 11.00 11.05
C ILE A 342 14.38 9.79 10.92
N ASP A 343 14.09 9.36 9.70
CA ASP A 343 13.36 8.13 9.41
C ASP A 343 14.34 7.05 8.95
N MET A 344 14.26 5.86 9.55
CA MET A 344 15.13 4.74 9.22
C MET A 344 14.30 3.53 8.81
N HIS A 345 14.72 2.84 7.74
CA HIS A 345 14.16 1.53 7.42
C HIS A 345 14.39 0.57 8.60
N ALA A 346 13.37 -0.22 8.97
CA ALA A 346 13.45 -1.12 10.11
C ALA A 346 14.53 -2.21 9.96
N LYS A 347 14.86 -2.60 8.73
CA LYS A 347 15.93 -3.58 8.47
C LYS A 347 17.28 -3.05 8.95
N GLY A 348 18.04 -3.86 9.65
CA GLY A 348 19.37 -3.51 10.16
C GLY A 348 19.36 -2.58 11.37
N ILE A 349 18.24 -2.37 12.06
CA ILE A 349 18.15 -1.52 13.25
C ILE A 349 18.22 -2.38 14.52
N ASP A 350 19.04 -1.93 15.45
CA ASP A 350 19.14 -2.41 16.82
C ASP A 350 19.06 -1.26 17.83
N ASN A 351 19.06 -1.60 19.13
CA ASN A 351 19.00 -0.62 20.21
C ASN A 351 20.17 0.40 20.17
N LYS A 352 21.35 -0.02 19.72
CA LYS A 352 22.53 0.85 19.65
C LYS A 352 22.37 1.88 18.51
N MET A 353 21.82 1.49 17.37
CA MET A 353 21.48 2.44 16.31
C MET A 353 20.39 3.41 16.76
N MET A 354 19.41 2.93 17.54
CA MET A 354 18.40 3.80 18.14
C MET A 354 18.99 4.82 19.10
N ASP A 355 20.00 4.43 19.91
CA ASP A 355 20.72 5.36 20.78
C ASP A 355 21.45 6.43 19.98
N VAL A 356 22.08 6.04 18.88
CA VAL A 356 22.77 6.98 17.96
C VAL A 356 21.79 8.01 17.38
N ALA A 357 20.62 7.57 16.91
CA ALA A 357 19.61 8.48 16.36
C ALA A 357 19.00 9.39 17.44
N ALA A 358 18.62 8.83 18.59
CA ALA A 358 18.01 9.57 19.69
C ALA A 358 18.95 10.62 20.32
N ALA A 359 20.27 10.36 20.31
CA ALA A 359 21.28 11.30 20.82
C ALA A 359 21.30 12.64 20.04
N THR A 360 20.74 12.71 18.86
CA THR A 360 20.63 13.95 18.07
C THR A 360 19.60 14.93 18.63
N GLY A 361 18.65 14.47 19.43
CA GLY A 361 17.47 15.23 19.88
C GLY A 361 16.44 15.49 18.76
N MET A 362 16.61 14.89 17.58
CA MET A 362 15.65 14.99 16.46
C MET A 362 14.50 14.01 16.63
N PRO A 363 13.33 14.28 16.03
CA PRO A 363 12.26 13.29 15.92
C PRO A 363 12.75 12.05 15.16
N VAL A 364 12.51 10.86 15.70
CA VAL A 364 12.94 9.60 15.10
C VAL A 364 11.76 8.76 14.71
N LYS A 365 11.76 8.25 13.48
CA LYS A 365 10.82 7.23 12.99
C LYS A 365 11.55 5.97 12.55
N ILE A 366 10.88 4.85 12.72
CA ILE A 366 11.30 3.57 12.14
C ILE A 366 10.20 3.11 11.19
N SER A 367 10.61 2.73 9.98
CA SER A 367 9.68 2.37 8.90
C SER A 367 9.76 0.88 8.58
N PRO A 368 8.94 0.02 9.26
CA PRO A 368 8.79 -1.38 8.87
C PRO A 368 7.97 -1.49 7.59
N LYS A 369 8.19 -2.58 6.86
CA LYS A 369 7.38 -2.93 5.70
C LYS A 369 5.99 -3.39 6.13
N TYR A 370 4.96 -3.07 5.35
CA TYR A 370 3.57 -3.46 5.64
C TYR A 370 3.32 -4.94 5.33
N TRP A 371 3.57 -5.36 4.10
CA TRP A 371 3.49 -6.73 3.62
C TRP A 371 4.78 -7.12 2.93
N ALA A 372 5.84 -7.26 3.68
CA ALA A 372 7.15 -7.44 3.07
C ALA A 372 7.40 -6.35 2.00
N GLU A 373 7.85 -6.69 0.81
CA GLU A 373 8.04 -5.73 -0.29
C GLU A 373 6.88 -5.77 -1.30
N HIS A 374 5.66 -6.03 -0.83
CA HIS A 374 4.46 -6.16 -1.64
C HIS A 374 3.29 -5.36 -1.05
N MET A 375 2.22 -5.27 -1.81
CA MET A 375 0.93 -4.77 -1.38
C MET A 375 0.00 -5.97 -1.13
N GLY A 376 -0.18 -6.34 0.14
CA GLY A 376 -1.07 -7.41 0.57
C GLY A 376 -2.46 -6.92 0.96
N LEU A 377 -3.18 -7.73 1.72
CA LEU A 377 -4.52 -7.41 2.22
C LEU A 377 -4.50 -6.30 3.28
N GLY A 378 -5.66 -5.70 3.57
CA GLY A 378 -5.82 -4.54 4.45
C GLY A 378 -5.77 -4.86 5.95
N TYR A 379 -4.81 -5.68 6.41
CA TYR A 379 -4.57 -6.01 7.81
C TYR A 379 -3.08 -6.30 8.05
N HIS A 380 -2.64 -6.43 9.31
CA HIS A 380 -1.27 -6.83 9.63
C HIS A 380 -1.16 -8.35 9.78
N GLN A 381 -0.10 -8.93 9.20
CA GLN A 381 0.17 -10.37 9.25
C GLN A 381 0.03 -10.94 10.66
N ALA A 382 -0.81 -11.97 10.81
CA ALA A 382 -0.95 -12.69 12.06
C ALA A 382 0.33 -13.45 12.43
N ALA A 383 1.04 -14.00 11.43
CA ALA A 383 2.37 -14.56 11.60
C ALA A 383 3.25 -14.27 10.39
N ILE A 384 4.56 -14.28 10.58
CA ILE A 384 5.55 -14.30 9.51
C ILE A 384 5.95 -15.74 9.22
N ARG A 385 6.58 -15.97 8.07
CA ARG A 385 7.04 -17.32 7.68
C ARG A 385 8.11 -17.84 8.63
N GLU A 386 8.19 -19.16 8.75
CA GLU A 386 9.21 -19.82 9.58
C GLU A 386 10.65 -19.41 9.19
N LEU A 387 10.92 -19.27 7.90
CA LEU A 387 12.23 -18.82 7.39
C LEU A 387 12.60 -17.39 7.79
N GLU A 388 11.62 -16.58 8.19
CA GLU A 388 11.82 -15.19 8.61
C GLU A 388 11.85 -15.04 10.14
N MET A 389 11.54 -16.11 10.88
CA MET A 389 11.60 -16.12 12.34
C MET A 389 13.05 -16.04 12.80
N PRO A 390 13.33 -15.35 13.90
CA PRO A 390 14.65 -15.38 14.53
C PRO A 390 15.05 -16.80 14.89
N GLN A 391 16.15 -17.30 14.31
CA GLN A 391 16.65 -18.67 14.56
C GLN A 391 18.08 -18.58 15.09
N ALA A 392 18.37 -19.34 16.15
CA ALA A 392 19.74 -19.47 16.66
C ALA A 392 20.60 -20.27 15.66
N GLY A 393 21.84 -19.85 15.46
CA GLY A 393 22.79 -20.52 14.57
C GLY A 393 22.67 -20.19 13.07
N HIS A 394 21.77 -19.27 12.70
CA HIS A 394 21.63 -18.76 11.32
C HIS A 394 22.33 -17.40 11.11
N GLU A 395 23.27 -17.07 11.97
CA GLU A 395 24.02 -15.82 11.94
C GLU A 395 24.73 -15.59 10.61
N ASP A 396 25.25 -16.66 10.04
CA ASP A 396 26.04 -16.63 8.79
C ASP A 396 25.22 -16.98 7.55
N ASP A 397 23.90 -17.20 7.68
CA ASP A 397 23.05 -17.50 6.52
C ASP A 397 23.00 -16.27 5.59
N PRO A 398 23.29 -16.42 4.29
CA PRO A 398 23.25 -15.32 3.32
C PRO A 398 21.92 -14.56 3.27
N ILE A 399 20.79 -15.21 3.58
CA ILE A 399 19.46 -14.58 3.64
C ILE A 399 19.39 -13.53 4.75
N PHE A 400 20.18 -13.69 5.83
CA PHE A 400 20.28 -12.79 6.96
C PHE A 400 21.54 -11.93 6.94
N SER A 401 22.43 -12.09 5.96
CA SER A 401 23.73 -11.45 5.90
C SER A 401 23.69 -9.93 6.01
N LEU A 402 22.60 -9.31 5.51
CA LEU A 402 22.37 -7.87 5.56
C LEU A 402 21.66 -7.40 6.84
N SER A 403 21.37 -8.29 7.78
CA SER A 403 20.60 -8.00 9.00
C SER A 403 21.16 -8.69 10.23
N ASN A 404 22.40 -9.18 10.20
CA ASN A 404 23.01 -9.95 11.29
C ASN A 404 23.06 -9.23 12.64
N GLY A 405 23.20 -7.92 12.63
CA GLY A 405 23.27 -7.10 13.85
C GLY A 405 21.94 -6.84 14.54
N SER A 406 20.80 -7.05 13.87
CA SER A 406 19.51 -6.59 14.40
C SER A 406 18.30 -7.44 13.96
N ARG A 407 18.37 -8.71 14.25
CA ARG A 407 17.27 -9.67 13.96
C ARG A 407 15.99 -9.42 14.72
N ARG A 408 16.02 -8.57 15.73
CA ARG A 408 14.85 -8.15 16.48
C ARG A 408 13.85 -7.38 15.64
N PHE A 409 14.33 -6.67 14.61
CA PHE A 409 13.54 -5.87 13.67
C PHE A 409 13.46 -6.61 12.34
N LEU A 410 12.45 -7.41 12.19
CA LEU A 410 12.31 -8.35 11.09
C LEU A 410 12.19 -7.64 9.74
N ARG A 411 12.76 -8.26 8.71
CA ARG A 411 12.82 -7.73 7.35
C ARG A 411 11.45 -7.52 6.71
N TYR A 412 10.44 -8.31 7.10
CA TYR A 412 9.19 -8.43 6.36
C TYR A 412 7.95 -8.00 7.12
N GLY A 413 8.10 -7.51 8.33
CA GLY A 413 6.99 -7.06 9.15
C GLY A 413 7.42 -6.04 10.19
N TYR A 414 6.57 -5.79 11.17
CA TYR A 414 6.84 -4.86 12.26
C TYR A 414 7.68 -5.47 13.40
N GLY A 415 7.91 -6.78 13.40
CA GLY A 415 8.74 -7.46 14.40
C GLY A 415 8.29 -7.20 15.84
N ASP A 416 9.18 -6.65 16.64
CA ASP A 416 8.99 -6.27 18.05
C ASP A 416 8.92 -4.73 18.26
N LEU A 417 8.63 -3.96 17.23
CA LEU A 417 8.67 -2.49 17.28
C LEU A 417 7.59 -1.86 18.18
N PHE A 418 6.51 -2.58 18.49
CA PHE A 418 5.40 -2.05 19.28
C PHE A 418 5.55 -2.19 20.79
N GLN A 419 6.78 -2.19 21.28
CA GLN A 419 7.05 -2.10 22.72
C GLN A 419 6.55 -0.78 23.29
N GLU A 420 5.93 -0.82 24.46
CA GLU A 420 5.59 0.38 25.22
C GLU A 420 6.87 1.13 25.66
N GLY A 421 6.79 2.45 25.74
CA GLY A 421 7.92 3.30 26.09
C GLY A 421 8.99 3.40 25.00
N ARG A 422 8.70 2.99 23.77
CA ARG A 422 9.60 3.19 22.64
C ARG A 422 9.90 4.67 22.41
N ARG A 423 11.14 4.97 22.04
CA ARG A 423 11.65 6.34 21.82
C ARG A 423 11.57 6.77 20.36
N PHE A 424 10.69 6.15 19.57
CA PHE A 424 10.53 6.39 18.14
C PHE A 424 9.07 6.18 17.75
N ASP A 425 8.65 6.83 16.70
CA ASP A 425 7.38 6.54 16.05
C ASP A 425 7.55 5.41 15.04
N VAL A 426 6.46 4.66 14.80
CA VAL A 426 6.40 3.64 13.75
C VAL A 426 5.61 4.19 12.57
N LEU A 427 6.21 4.13 11.37
CA LEU A 427 5.56 4.50 10.12
C LEU A 427 5.61 3.32 9.17
N PHE A 428 4.47 2.72 8.85
CA PHE A 428 4.46 1.62 7.90
C PHE A 428 4.86 2.07 6.49
N ARG A 429 5.59 1.22 5.77
CA ARG A 429 5.95 1.44 4.38
C ARG A 429 5.32 0.38 3.49
N MET A 430 4.40 0.81 2.63
CA MET A 430 3.73 -0.06 1.67
C MET A 430 4.43 0.03 0.31
N TRP A 431 4.89 -1.12 -0.17
CA TRP A 431 5.59 -1.25 -1.44
C TRP A 431 4.61 -1.70 -2.53
N PRO A 432 4.80 -1.29 -3.80
CA PRO A 432 3.89 -1.72 -4.86
C PRO A 432 3.96 -3.22 -5.15
N GLY A 433 5.13 -3.86 -4.96
CA GLY A 433 5.31 -5.29 -5.14
C GLY A 433 4.77 -5.80 -6.47
N THR A 434 3.81 -6.71 -6.39
CA THR A 434 3.11 -7.26 -7.56
C THR A 434 2.14 -6.27 -8.22
N GLN A 435 1.77 -5.18 -7.55
CA GLN A 435 0.86 -4.15 -8.06
C GLN A 435 1.63 -2.94 -8.61
N ARG A 436 2.53 -3.15 -9.59
CA ARG A 436 3.41 -2.07 -10.08
C ARG A 436 2.89 -1.31 -11.29
N MET A 437 2.25 -1.98 -12.23
CA MET A 437 1.86 -1.41 -13.53
C MET A 437 0.36 -1.25 -13.66
N LEU A 438 -0.39 -2.28 -13.30
CA LEU A 438 -1.83 -2.33 -13.50
C LEU A 438 -2.55 -1.37 -12.54
N LEU A 439 -3.65 -0.80 -13.00
CA LEU A 439 -4.52 0.03 -12.18
C LEU A 439 -5.02 -0.75 -10.97
N TRP A 440 -5.12 -0.05 -9.86
CA TRP A 440 -5.71 -0.53 -8.64
C TRP A 440 -6.75 0.47 -8.14
N GLY A 441 -7.92 -0.02 -7.68
CA GLY A 441 -8.98 0.85 -7.18
C GLY A 441 -10.08 0.09 -6.49
N ASP A 442 -9.87 -0.32 -5.23
CA ASP A 442 -10.90 -0.92 -4.38
C ASP A 442 -11.14 -0.03 -3.15
N PRO A 443 -12.30 0.66 -3.04
CA PRO A 443 -12.62 1.50 -1.89
C PRO A 443 -12.67 0.73 -0.57
N VAL A 444 -13.13 -0.53 -0.59
CA VAL A 444 -13.22 -1.36 0.63
C VAL A 444 -11.84 -1.69 1.17
N MET A 445 -10.92 -2.09 0.29
CA MET A 445 -9.54 -2.37 0.65
C MET A 445 -8.77 -1.10 1.03
N ALA A 446 -8.99 0.03 0.34
CA ALA A 446 -8.38 1.31 0.70
C ALA A 446 -8.80 1.77 2.11
N ALA A 447 -10.08 1.60 2.46
CA ALA A 447 -10.57 1.85 3.82
C ALA A 447 -9.94 0.90 4.85
N ALA A 448 -9.69 -0.37 4.48
CA ALA A 448 -8.97 -1.32 5.33
C ALA A 448 -7.53 -0.89 5.58
N TYR A 449 -6.80 -0.43 4.57
CA TYR A 449 -5.47 0.18 4.76
C TYR A 449 -5.53 1.39 5.69
N GLY A 450 -6.55 2.24 5.56
CA GLY A 450 -6.76 3.38 6.46
C GLY A 450 -6.91 2.95 7.92
N ARG A 451 -7.68 1.89 8.18
CA ARG A 451 -7.85 1.33 9.54
C ARG A 451 -6.58 0.65 10.06
N ALA A 452 -5.84 -0.02 9.20
CA ALA A 452 -4.62 -0.73 9.61
C ALA A 452 -3.43 0.20 9.88
N SER A 453 -3.39 1.38 9.26
CA SER A 453 -2.21 2.26 9.30
C SER A 453 -1.90 2.87 10.66
N HIS A 454 -2.84 2.91 11.62
CA HIS A 454 -2.61 3.36 13.01
C HIS A 454 -2.52 2.21 14.02
N PHE A 455 -2.28 0.99 13.56
CA PHE A 455 -2.14 -0.22 14.39
C PHE A 455 -1.16 0.00 15.55
N CYS A 456 -1.63 -0.25 16.78
CA CYS A 456 -0.87 -0.12 18.03
C CYS A 456 -0.12 1.23 18.16
N GLY A 457 -0.77 2.32 17.78
CA GLY A 457 -0.19 3.67 17.86
C GLY A 457 0.88 3.97 16.81
N ALA A 458 0.85 3.31 15.64
CA ALA A 458 1.64 3.73 14.49
C ALA A 458 1.18 5.09 13.97
N SER A 459 2.11 5.88 13.42
CA SER A 459 1.82 7.23 12.92
C SER A 459 1.00 7.22 11.62
N GLY A 460 1.04 6.13 10.85
CA GLY A 460 0.39 6.04 9.55
C GLY A 460 1.19 5.21 8.54
N VAL A 461 1.11 5.60 7.27
CA VAL A 461 1.75 4.86 6.17
C VAL A 461 2.38 5.79 5.14
N GLU A 462 3.52 5.36 4.62
CA GLU A 462 4.09 5.85 3.37
C GLU A 462 3.88 4.80 2.28
N ILE A 463 3.19 5.18 1.21
CA ILE A 463 2.94 4.31 0.05
C ILE A 463 3.94 4.68 -1.03
N CYS A 464 4.72 3.70 -1.50
CA CYS A 464 5.49 3.85 -2.71
C CYS A 464 4.54 3.84 -3.92
N GLU A 465 4.70 4.78 -4.84
CA GLU A 465 3.84 4.87 -6.02
C GLU A 465 3.93 3.60 -6.89
N PRO A 466 2.94 3.28 -7.74
CA PRO A 466 2.95 2.06 -8.55
C PRO A 466 4.20 1.88 -9.41
N LEU A 467 4.70 2.96 -10.01
CA LEU A 467 5.89 2.95 -10.86
C LEU A 467 7.20 3.21 -10.10
N PHE A 468 7.22 3.09 -8.79
CA PHE A 468 8.36 3.46 -7.94
C PHE A 468 9.68 2.78 -8.35
N PHE A 469 9.64 1.53 -8.80
CA PHE A 469 10.82 0.76 -9.19
C PHE A 469 11.07 0.68 -10.69
N LYS A 470 10.23 1.31 -11.51
CA LYS A 470 10.41 1.23 -12.96
C LYS A 470 11.76 1.83 -13.38
N GLY A 471 12.48 1.13 -14.24
CA GLY A 471 13.82 1.50 -14.70
C GLY A 471 14.98 1.14 -13.77
N ARG A 472 14.70 0.61 -12.56
CA ARG A 472 15.75 0.30 -11.58
C ARG A 472 16.81 -0.69 -12.06
N GLU A 473 16.40 -1.75 -12.73
CA GLU A 473 17.28 -2.78 -13.30
C GLU A 473 16.95 -2.97 -14.80
N GLY A 474 16.59 -1.88 -15.45
CA GLY A 474 16.09 -1.89 -16.81
C GLY A 474 17.18 -1.90 -17.86
N THR A 475 16.78 -1.74 -19.12
CA THR A 475 17.68 -1.70 -20.28
C THR A 475 18.36 -0.33 -20.46
N GLY A 476 18.03 0.67 -19.67
CA GLY A 476 18.46 2.05 -19.88
C GLY A 476 17.88 2.70 -21.15
N ARG A 477 16.82 2.15 -21.71
CA ARG A 477 16.17 2.71 -22.90
C ARG A 477 15.03 3.65 -22.52
N PRO A 478 14.88 4.78 -23.24
CA PRO A 478 13.73 5.66 -23.04
C PRO A 478 12.44 4.94 -23.48
N GLN A 479 11.55 4.64 -22.56
CA GLN A 479 10.31 3.92 -22.86
C GLN A 479 9.07 4.52 -22.22
N GLY A 480 9.12 5.73 -21.76
CA GLY A 480 8.01 6.35 -21.06
C GLY A 480 7.54 5.52 -19.83
N ARG A 481 7.36 6.15 -18.69
CA ARG A 481 7.08 5.45 -17.41
C ARG A 481 5.79 4.62 -17.42
N CYS A 482 4.78 4.98 -18.22
CA CYS A 482 3.53 4.22 -18.28
C CYS A 482 3.62 2.88 -19.03
N GLY A 483 4.66 2.68 -19.84
CA GLY A 483 4.91 1.44 -20.58
C GLY A 483 3.90 1.11 -21.67
N TYR A 484 3.12 2.07 -22.19
CA TYR A 484 2.18 1.83 -23.29
C TYR A 484 2.89 1.76 -24.65
N ALA A 485 2.60 0.69 -25.41
CA ALA A 485 2.94 0.58 -26.82
C ALA A 485 1.93 1.31 -27.71
N ASP A 486 0.68 1.38 -27.28
CA ASP A 486 -0.37 2.19 -27.90
C ASP A 486 -0.27 3.63 -27.34
N GLU A 487 0.36 4.52 -28.12
CA GLU A 487 0.59 5.91 -27.69
C GLU A 487 -0.71 6.65 -27.37
N SER A 488 -1.86 6.26 -27.93
CA SER A 488 -3.15 6.86 -27.61
C SER A 488 -3.57 6.66 -26.16
N LEU A 489 -2.98 5.67 -25.48
CA LEU A 489 -3.20 5.40 -24.07
C LEU A 489 -2.25 6.14 -23.14
N THR A 490 -1.20 6.78 -23.67
CA THR A 490 -0.21 7.48 -22.85
C THR A 490 -0.80 8.78 -22.30
N PRO A 491 -0.93 8.96 -20.98
CA PRO A 491 -1.38 10.22 -20.40
C PRO A 491 -0.26 11.26 -20.48
N LYS A 492 -0.60 12.56 -20.33
CA LYS A 492 0.35 13.66 -20.31
C LYS A 492 1.47 13.46 -19.27
N SER A 493 1.10 12.92 -18.10
CA SER A 493 2.02 12.57 -17.01
C SER A 493 1.70 11.18 -16.50
N ASP A 494 2.71 10.41 -16.10
CA ASP A 494 2.61 9.02 -15.66
C ASP A 494 1.62 8.83 -14.51
N TRP A 495 1.60 9.74 -13.52
CA TRP A 495 0.72 9.66 -12.36
C TRP A 495 -0.78 9.80 -12.71
N GLN A 496 -1.13 10.42 -13.83
CA GLN A 496 -2.52 10.59 -14.25
C GLN A 496 -3.21 9.25 -14.54
N LYS A 497 -2.46 8.24 -14.98
CA LYS A 497 -2.99 6.87 -15.05
C LYS A 497 -3.57 6.42 -13.71
N TYR A 498 -2.92 6.77 -12.61
CA TYR A 498 -3.25 6.32 -11.25
C TYR A 498 -4.03 7.36 -10.44
N ALA A 499 -4.58 8.39 -11.06
CA ALA A 499 -5.29 9.47 -10.36
C ALA A 499 -6.40 8.96 -9.44
N TYR A 500 -7.17 7.98 -9.88
CA TYR A 500 -8.20 7.34 -9.05
C TYR A 500 -7.61 6.54 -7.89
N THR A 501 -6.52 5.82 -8.10
CA THR A 501 -5.80 5.10 -7.04
C THR A 501 -5.32 6.05 -5.94
N TYR A 502 -4.68 7.17 -6.30
CA TYR A 502 -4.26 8.19 -5.33
C TYR A 502 -5.46 8.79 -4.59
N ARG A 503 -6.57 8.99 -5.29
CA ARG A 503 -7.79 9.52 -4.68
C ARG A 503 -8.34 8.59 -3.60
N LEU A 504 -8.42 7.30 -3.87
CA LEU A 504 -8.86 6.30 -2.89
C LEU A 504 -7.88 6.22 -1.70
N TRP A 505 -6.59 6.04 -1.99
CA TRP A 505 -5.60 5.94 -0.92
C TRP A 505 -5.62 7.16 -0.01
N GLY A 506 -5.47 8.34 -0.55
CA GLY A 506 -5.36 9.53 0.26
C GLY A 506 -6.61 9.82 1.08
N ARG A 507 -7.80 9.75 0.46
CA ARG A 507 -9.06 10.05 1.14
C ARG A 507 -9.44 9.00 2.18
N LEU A 508 -9.22 7.72 1.91
CA LEU A 508 -9.55 6.64 2.82
C LEU A 508 -8.46 6.35 3.86
N LEU A 509 -7.23 6.79 3.64
CA LEU A 509 -6.21 6.90 4.70
C LEU A 509 -6.54 8.07 5.66
N TYR A 510 -7.11 9.15 5.13
CA TYR A 510 -7.53 10.29 5.96
C TYR A 510 -8.78 9.95 6.77
N ASP A 511 -9.81 9.41 6.13
CA ASP A 511 -11.06 8.99 6.77
C ASP A 511 -11.56 7.66 6.19
N PRO A 512 -11.31 6.53 6.86
CA PRO A 512 -11.78 5.22 6.41
C PRO A 512 -13.32 5.05 6.35
N GLN A 513 -14.06 6.03 6.85
CA GLN A 513 -15.52 6.06 6.84
C GLN A 513 -16.07 7.15 5.91
N ALA A 514 -15.22 7.74 5.08
CA ALA A 514 -15.59 8.81 4.17
C ALA A 514 -16.76 8.40 3.26
N ASP A 515 -17.63 9.37 2.95
CA ASP A 515 -18.72 9.19 2.01
C ASP A 515 -18.20 8.90 0.59
N ALA A 516 -18.81 7.95 -0.09
CA ALA A 516 -18.40 7.50 -1.42
C ALA A 516 -18.41 8.63 -2.47
N ASP A 517 -19.25 9.64 -2.31
CA ASP A 517 -19.23 10.80 -3.20
C ASP A 517 -17.85 11.43 -3.34
N GLN A 518 -17.00 11.38 -2.28
CA GLN A 518 -15.66 11.98 -2.30
C GLN A 518 -14.73 11.42 -3.40
N TRP A 519 -14.96 10.20 -3.87
CA TRP A 519 -14.21 9.64 -5.00
C TRP A 519 -15.07 9.36 -6.22
N GLN A 520 -16.36 9.05 -6.06
CA GLN A 520 -17.27 8.74 -7.16
C GLN A 520 -17.60 9.96 -8.03
N ARG A 521 -17.61 11.18 -7.47
CA ARG A 521 -17.86 12.39 -8.27
C ARG A 521 -16.81 12.61 -9.37
N HIS A 522 -15.57 12.23 -9.13
CA HIS A 522 -14.52 12.23 -10.15
C HIS A 522 -14.85 11.23 -11.26
N LEU A 523 -15.18 9.98 -10.93
CA LEU A 523 -15.55 8.97 -11.92
C LEU A 523 -16.79 9.36 -12.72
N ARG A 524 -17.82 9.94 -12.06
CA ARG A 524 -19.00 10.42 -12.76
C ARG A 524 -18.69 11.52 -13.76
N THR A 525 -17.75 12.39 -13.44
CA THR A 525 -17.30 13.45 -14.35
C THR A 525 -16.57 12.86 -15.55
N GLU A 526 -15.76 11.84 -15.35
CA GLU A 526 -14.92 11.24 -16.38
C GLU A 526 -15.68 10.24 -17.26
N PHE A 527 -16.51 9.37 -16.65
CA PHE A 527 -17.15 8.24 -17.33
C PHE A 527 -18.69 8.32 -17.41
N GLY A 528 -19.29 9.36 -16.85
CA GLY A 528 -20.75 9.54 -16.89
C GLY A 528 -21.51 8.33 -16.32
N PRO A 529 -22.49 7.75 -17.09
CA PRO A 529 -23.26 6.60 -16.64
C PRO A 529 -22.44 5.34 -16.37
N ALA A 530 -21.30 5.17 -17.03
CA ALA A 530 -20.42 4.01 -16.87
C ALA A 530 -19.61 4.05 -15.56
N ALA A 531 -19.61 5.17 -14.82
CA ALA A 531 -18.74 5.37 -13.65
C ALA A 531 -18.91 4.30 -12.57
N HIS A 532 -20.14 3.98 -12.18
CA HIS A 532 -20.40 3.02 -11.11
C HIS A 532 -20.03 1.59 -11.51
N PRO A 533 -20.51 1.04 -12.64
CA PRO A 533 -20.10 -0.31 -13.01
C PRO A 533 -18.60 -0.41 -13.32
N LEU A 534 -17.96 0.65 -13.79
CA LEU A 534 -16.50 0.66 -13.99
C LEU A 534 -15.72 0.64 -12.65
N GLU A 535 -16.22 1.37 -11.65
CA GLU A 535 -15.70 1.30 -10.26
C GLU A 535 -15.82 -0.12 -9.70
N ASP A 536 -17.00 -0.75 -9.82
CA ASP A 536 -17.24 -2.12 -9.35
C ASP A 536 -16.30 -3.12 -10.05
N ALA A 537 -16.14 -2.99 -11.37
CA ALA A 537 -15.24 -3.85 -12.14
C ALA A 537 -13.78 -3.74 -11.67
N LEU A 538 -13.29 -2.51 -11.48
CA LEU A 538 -11.93 -2.28 -11.00
C LEU A 538 -11.76 -2.73 -9.55
N ALA A 539 -12.74 -2.50 -8.68
CA ALA A 539 -12.68 -2.92 -7.28
C ALA A 539 -12.55 -4.44 -7.15
N HIS A 540 -13.39 -5.19 -7.85
CA HIS A 540 -13.31 -6.65 -7.86
C HIS A 540 -11.98 -7.16 -8.44
N ALA A 541 -11.54 -6.63 -9.58
CA ALA A 541 -10.28 -7.02 -10.20
C ALA A 541 -9.06 -6.70 -9.30
N SER A 542 -9.09 -5.58 -8.59
CA SER A 542 -8.00 -5.12 -7.73
C SER A 542 -7.71 -6.01 -6.52
N ARG A 543 -8.61 -6.90 -6.14
CA ARG A 543 -8.44 -7.84 -5.01
C ARG A 543 -7.56 -9.03 -5.35
N VAL A 544 -7.38 -9.34 -6.63
CA VAL A 544 -6.64 -10.53 -7.09
C VAL A 544 -5.18 -10.51 -6.61
N LEU A 545 -4.44 -9.46 -6.90
CA LEU A 545 -3.01 -9.41 -6.59
C LEU A 545 -2.70 -9.29 -5.08
N PRO A 546 -3.41 -8.48 -4.29
CA PRO A 546 -3.22 -8.45 -2.84
C PRO A 546 -3.51 -9.79 -2.14
N LEU A 547 -4.55 -10.50 -2.56
CA LEU A 547 -4.85 -11.83 -2.01
C LEU A 547 -3.81 -12.87 -2.45
N LEU A 548 -3.37 -12.85 -3.72
CA LEU A 548 -2.29 -13.71 -4.19
C LEU A 548 -1.00 -13.46 -3.37
N THR A 549 -0.65 -12.20 -3.16
CA THR A 549 0.50 -11.81 -2.33
C THR A 549 0.42 -12.40 -0.93
N THR A 550 -0.74 -12.30 -0.29
CA THR A 550 -0.92 -12.79 1.08
C THR A 550 -0.89 -14.32 1.16
N ALA A 551 -1.61 -14.98 0.25
CA ALA A 551 -1.87 -16.43 0.33
C ALA A 551 -0.79 -17.28 -0.35
N HIS A 552 -0.07 -16.76 -1.37
CA HIS A 552 0.84 -17.59 -2.17
C HIS A 552 1.92 -16.77 -2.89
N GLN A 553 2.82 -16.11 -2.17
CA GLN A 553 3.93 -15.35 -2.75
C GLN A 553 5.26 -16.08 -2.54
N PRO A 554 5.95 -16.52 -3.62
CA PRO A 554 7.21 -17.29 -3.52
C PRO A 554 8.35 -16.53 -2.83
N SER A 555 8.41 -15.22 -2.96
CA SER A 555 9.42 -14.39 -2.32
C SER A 555 8.81 -13.16 -1.66
N ALA A 556 9.31 -12.80 -0.49
CA ALA A 556 8.99 -11.56 0.20
C ALA A 556 9.69 -10.33 -0.43
N SER A 557 10.70 -10.54 -1.27
CA SER A 557 11.40 -9.48 -1.99
C SER A 557 10.63 -9.04 -3.23
N ASN A 558 10.56 -7.72 -3.44
CA ASN A 558 9.97 -7.14 -4.66
C ASN A 558 10.93 -7.12 -5.85
N ARG A 559 12.16 -7.58 -5.70
CA ARG A 559 13.20 -7.51 -6.72
C ARG A 559 12.76 -8.20 -8.00
N GLY A 560 12.39 -7.43 -9.02
CA GLY A 560 11.81 -7.93 -10.27
C GLY A 560 10.47 -8.64 -10.11
N SER A 561 9.93 -8.77 -8.90
CA SER A 561 8.68 -9.48 -8.70
C SER A 561 7.48 -8.63 -9.11
N TRP A 562 6.88 -9.04 -10.20
CA TRP A 562 5.74 -8.45 -10.81
C TRP A 562 4.87 -9.55 -11.33
N VAL A 563 4.02 -10.17 -10.79
CA VAL A 563 3.22 -11.38 -11.12
C VAL A 563 4.01 -12.57 -11.68
N GLU A 564 5.22 -12.36 -12.17
CA GLU A 564 6.03 -13.41 -12.79
C GLU A 564 6.57 -14.44 -11.80
N LEU A 565 6.86 -14.05 -10.54
CA LEU A 565 7.35 -15.03 -9.57
C LEU A 565 6.35 -16.17 -9.34
N PRO A 566 5.08 -15.90 -8.99
CA PRO A 566 4.10 -16.97 -8.88
C PRO A 566 3.79 -17.66 -10.20
N ALA A 567 3.85 -16.93 -11.34
CA ALA A 567 3.58 -17.50 -12.66
C ALA A 567 4.68 -18.47 -13.08
N ASN A 568 5.95 -18.10 -12.87
CA ASN A 568 7.11 -18.92 -13.23
C ASN A 568 7.42 -20.04 -12.25
N MET A 569 6.93 -19.95 -10.99
CA MET A 569 7.19 -20.99 -9.99
C MET A 569 6.64 -22.33 -10.47
N PRO A 570 7.50 -23.38 -10.67
CA PRO A 570 7.06 -24.63 -11.25
C PRO A 570 6.25 -25.48 -10.29
N ILE A 571 5.28 -26.22 -10.83
CA ILE A 571 4.50 -27.22 -10.08
C ILE A 571 5.31 -28.49 -9.88
N ALA A 572 5.97 -28.98 -10.95
CA ALA A 572 6.61 -30.29 -10.94
C ALA A 572 8.03 -30.27 -10.36
N GLU A 573 8.87 -29.35 -10.79
CA GLU A 573 10.31 -29.35 -10.50
C GLU A 573 10.72 -28.16 -9.62
N GLY A 574 11.68 -28.40 -8.73
CA GLY A 574 12.26 -27.35 -7.89
C GLY A 574 13.19 -26.42 -8.68
N GLN A 575 13.22 -25.14 -8.29
CA GLN A 575 14.12 -24.13 -8.86
C GLN A 575 15.06 -23.58 -7.79
N PRO A 576 16.37 -23.48 -8.06
CA PRO A 576 17.32 -22.98 -7.06
C PRO A 576 17.19 -21.47 -6.79
N SER A 577 16.87 -20.67 -7.80
CA SER A 577 16.82 -19.20 -7.77
C SER A 577 15.83 -18.71 -8.82
N PRO A 578 15.22 -17.56 -8.65
CA PRO A 578 15.38 -16.52 -7.61
C PRO A 578 14.51 -16.68 -6.35
N TYR A 579 13.95 -17.85 -6.11
CA TYR A 579 12.95 -18.11 -5.07
C TYR A 579 13.62 -18.50 -3.74
N SER A 580 14.54 -17.67 -3.23
CA SER A 580 15.33 -17.96 -2.03
C SER A 580 14.47 -18.12 -0.76
N ASP A 581 13.33 -17.44 -0.69
CA ASP A 581 12.46 -17.43 0.49
C ASP A 581 11.45 -18.60 0.48
N THR A 582 11.50 -19.47 -0.52
CA THR A 582 10.63 -20.66 -0.59
C THR A 582 11.38 -21.88 -0.05
N PRO A 583 10.74 -22.73 0.79
CA PRO A 583 11.35 -23.97 1.27
C PRO A 583 11.79 -24.90 0.14
N THR A 584 12.84 -25.68 0.38
CA THR A 584 13.33 -26.69 -0.58
C THR A 584 12.47 -27.96 -0.51
N PRO A 585 12.15 -28.61 -1.64
CA PRO A 585 12.43 -28.18 -3.02
C PRO A 585 11.57 -26.97 -3.44
N LYS A 586 12.16 -26.01 -4.15
CA LYS A 586 11.50 -24.72 -4.50
C LYS A 586 10.48 -24.92 -5.61
N ARG A 587 9.29 -25.34 -5.25
CA ARG A 587 8.15 -25.65 -6.13
C ARG A 587 6.92 -24.84 -5.72
N PHE A 588 5.97 -24.72 -6.62
CA PHE A 588 4.69 -24.06 -6.36
C PHE A 588 3.97 -24.65 -5.14
N GLY A 589 4.00 -25.98 -4.96
CA GLY A 589 3.39 -26.67 -3.83
C GLY A 589 4.05 -26.38 -2.48
N THR A 590 5.35 -26.03 -2.43
CA THR A 590 6.11 -25.79 -1.20
C THR A 590 6.15 -24.32 -0.77
N VAL A 591 5.52 -23.42 -1.52
CA VAL A 591 5.44 -22.00 -1.16
C VAL A 591 4.68 -21.83 0.14
N SER A 592 5.30 -21.24 1.15
CA SER A 592 4.61 -20.81 2.37
C SER A 592 3.86 -19.50 2.12
N PRO A 593 2.59 -19.37 2.55
CA PRO A 593 1.90 -18.07 2.57
C PRO A 593 2.72 -17.00 3.28
N LEU A 594 2.52 -15.73 2.93
CA LEU A 594 3.10 -14.64 3.72
C LEU A 594 2.47 -14.52 5.12
N ASP A 595 1.25 -15.02 5.28
CA ASP A 595 0.62 -15.21 6.60
C ASP A 595 0.28 -16.69 6.82
N PRO A 596 1.22 -17.49 7.32
CA PRO A 596 1.03 -18.92 7.52
C PRO A 596 0.10 -19.28 8.70
N GLU A 597 -0.31 -18.32 9.52
CA GLU A 597 -1.30 -18.53 10.57
C GLU A 597 -2.72 -18.63 10.01
N LEU A 598 -3.03 -17.86 9.00
CA LEU A 598 -4.39 -17.76 8.47
C LEU A 598 -4.58 -18.50 7.14
N PHE A 599 -3.51 -18.70 6.36
CA PHE A 599 -3.58 -19.39 5.08
C PHE A 599 -2.77 -20.68 5.10
N ALA A 600 -3.32 -21.74 4.51
CA ALA A 600 -2.63 -23.00 4.33
C ALA A 600 -1.79 -23.00 3.05
N SER A 601 -0.62 -23.65 3.08
CA SER A 601 0.12 -23.96 1.86
C SER A 601 -0.58 -25.05 1.04
N ILE A 602 -0.21 -25.19 -0.23
CA ILE A 602 -0.74 -26.25 -1.10
C ILE A 602 -0.39 -27.64 -0.52
N GLU A 603 0.85 -27.82 -0.08
CA GLU A 603 1.30 -29.10 0.49
C GLU A 603 0.59 -29.46 1.80
N GLU A 604 0.38 -28.47 2.68
CA GLU A 604 -0.38 -28.60 3.93
C GLU A 604 -1.81 -29.05 3.63
N HIS A 605 -2.50 -28.31 2.75
CA HIS A 605 -3.89 -28.61 2.39
C HIS A 605 -4.05 -29.98 1.70
N ALA A 606 -3.17 -30.33 0.78
CA ALA A 606 -3.20 -31.65 0.14
C ALA A 606 -3.03 -32.80 1.19
N ALA A 607 -2.16 -32.59 2.19
CA ALA A 607 -1.99 -33.56 3.27
C ALA A 607 -3.24 -33.67 4.16
N GLU A 608 -3.90 -32.55 4.46
CA GLU A 608 -5.18 -32.52 5.21
C GLU A 608 -6.28 -33.28 4.47
N LEU A 609 -6.45 -33.03 3.15
CA LEU A 609 -7.44 -33.72 2.32
C LEU A 609 -7.20 -35.25 2.31
N LEU A 610 -5.95 -35.68 2.19
CA LEU A 610 -5.58 -37.11 2.20
C LEU A 610 -5.76 -37.76 3.58
N GLN A 611 -5.87 -37.00 4.66
CA GLN A 611 -6.16 -37.48 6.00
C GLN A 611 -7.65 -37.37 6.36
N ASP A 612 -8.50 -36.94 5.41
CA ASP A 612 -9.92 -36.64 5.61
C ASP A 612 -10.16 -35.62 6.73
N ARG A 613 -9.21 -34.67 6.87
CA ARG A 613 -9.23 -33.59 7.85
C ARG A 613 -9.38 -32.26 7.13
N ARG A 614 -9.92 -31.28 7.80
CA ARG A 614 -9.93 -29.88 7.34
C ARG A 614 -9.36 -29.01 8.44
N GLY A 615 -8.39 -28.20 8.10
CA GLY A 615 -7.83 -27.20 8.99
C GLY A 615 -8.74 -25.96 9.10
N PRO A 616 -8.49 -25.08 10.08
CA PRO A 616 -9.21 -23.82 10.24
C PRO A 616 -8.74 -22.75 9.26
N LYS A 617 -7.56 -22.89 8.67
CA LYS A 617 -6.95 -21.91 7.76
C LYS A 617 -7.71 -21.80 6.44
N TYR A 618 -7.53 -20.68 5.77
CA TYR A 618 -8.04 -20.49 4.40
C TYR A 618 -7.19 -21.32 3.43
N SER A 619 -7.81 -22.28 2.77
CA SER A 619 -7.13 -23.23 1.88
C SER A 619 -6.83 -22.61 0.51
N PRO A 620 -5.85 -23.15 -0.25
CA PRO A 620 -5.59 -22.75 -1.64
C PRO A 620 -6.81 -22.91 -2.56
N VAL A 621 -7.70 -23.89 -2.27
CA VAL A 621 -8.93 -24.13 -3.03
C VAL A 621 -9.98 -23.05 -2.73
N GLU A 622 -10.09 -22.57 -1.49
CA GLU A 622 -10.94 -21.43 -1.14
C GLU A 622 -10.42 -20.14 -1.78
N VAL A 623 -9.10 -19.92 -1.80
CA VAL A 623 -8.48 -18.79 -2.50
C VAL A 623 -8.75 -18.87 -4.00
N ALA A 624 -8.65 -20.06 -4.61
CA ALA A 624 -8.98 -20.28 -6.01
C ALA A 624 -10.45 -19.95 -6.30
N GLN A 625 -11.36 -20.38 -5.42
CA GLN A 625 -12.79 -20.08 -5.53
C GLN A 625 -13.07 -18.58 -5.43
N PHE A 626 -12.43 -17.90 -4.48
CA PHE A 626 -12.55 -16.45 -4.37
C PHE A 626 -12.09 -15.73 -5.65
N PHE A 627 -11.00 -16.18 -6.28
CA PHE A 627 -10.57 -15.63 -7.57
C PHE A 627 -11.61 -15.85 -8.67
N GLU A 628 -12.25 -17.01 -8.73
CA GLU A 628 -13.33 -17.29 -9.70
C GLU A 628 -14.52 -16.36 -9.50
N ASP A 629 -14.96 -16.19 -8.24
CA ASP A 629 -16.12 -15.38 -7.89
C ASP A 629 -15.86 -13.89 -8.18
N THR A 630 -14.71 -13.36 -7.72
CA THR A 630 -14.38 -11.94 -7.89
C THR A 630 -14.11 -11.58 -9.35
N THR A 631 -13.48 -12.48 -10.14
CA THR A 631 -13.25 -12.23 -11.57
C THR A 631 -14.52 -12.31 -12.39
N THR A 632 -15.47 -13.17 -12.00
CA THR A 632 -16.80 -13.23 -12.63
C THR A 632 -17.58 -11.95 -12.34
N ALA A 633 -17.57 -11.46 -11.10
CA ALA A 633 -18.19 -10.19 -10.73
C ALA A 633 -17.56 -9.01 -11.48
N ALA A 634 -16.23 -8.99 -11.60
CA ALA A 634 -15.51 -7.96 -12.35
C ALA A 634 -15.86 -7.95 -13.83
N GLU A 635 -16.00 -9.13 -14.45
CA GLU A 635 -16.37 -9.25 -15.87
C GLU A 635 -17.79 -8.73 -16.12
N HIS A 636 -18.77 -9.15 -15.32
CA HIS A 636 -20.15 -8.66 -15.45
C HIS A 636 -20.23 -7.15 -15.29
N ALA A 637 -19.54 -6.60 -14.27
CA ALA A 637 -19.52 -5.15 -14.06
C ALA A 637 -18.85 -4.40 -15.22
N LEU A 638 -17.78 -4.98 -15.80
CA LEU A 638 -17.09 -4.37 -16.95
C LEU A 638 -17.96 -4.41 -18.22
N GLU A 639 -18.74 -5.48 -18.43
CA GLU A 639 -19.71 -5.55 -19.51
C GLU A 639 -20.81 -4.49 -19.34
N ASP A 640 -21.30 -4.29 -18.11
CA ASP A 640 -22.26 -3.23 -17.79
C ASP A 640 -21.67 -1.85 -18.06
N ALA A 641 -20.43 -1.60 -17.63
CA ALA A 641 -19.71 -0.37 -17.92
C ALA A 641 -19.58 -0.13 -19.44
N SER A 642 -19.21 -1.17 -20.18
CA SER A 642 -19.06 -1.10 -21.64
C SER A 642 -20.38 -0.79 -22.37
N ARG A 643 -21.52 -1.27 -21.85
CA ARG A 643 -22.86 -0.94 -22.40
C ARG A 643 -23.28 0.50 -22.10
N GLN A 644 -22.85 1.05 -20.96
CA GLN A 644 -23.23 2.39 -20.51
C GLN A 644 -22.23 3.48 -20.91
N ALA A 645 -21.07 3.10 -21.43
CA ALA A 645 -20.02 4.04 -21.82
C ALA A 645 -20.47 4.95 -22.97
N THR A 646 -20.31 6.25 -22.79
CA THR A 646 -20.58 7.27 -23.82
C THR A 646 -19.62 7.14 -24.99
N SER A 647 -18.35 6.80 -24.70
CA SER A 647 -17.32 6.51 -25.70
C SER A 647 -16.40 5.40 -25.19
N ARG A 648 -16.42 4.26 -25.86
CA ARG A 648 -15.50 3.14 -25.58
C ARG A 648 -14.10 3.36 -26.15
N THR A 649 -13.93 4.36 -27.00
CA THR A 649 -12.64 4.75 -27.59
C THR A 649 -11.91 5.79 -26.75
N ASP A 650 -12.56 6.30 -25.70
CA ASP A 650 -11.93 7.24 -24.77
C ASP A 650 -10.68 6.60 -24.13
N PRO A 651 -9.50 7.27 -24.16
CA PRO A 651 -8.27 6.70 -23.64
C PRO A 651 -8.32 6.33 -22.16
N ALA A 652 -9.03 7.08 -21.32
CA ALA A 652 -9.15 6.80 -19.90
C ALA A 652 -10.00 5.53 -19.67
N PHE A 653 -11.12 5.40 -20.39
CA PHE A 653 -11.94 4.20 -20.36
C PHE A 653 -11.17 2.97 -20.83
N ARG A 654 -10.44 3.08 -21.94
CA ARG A 654 -9.60 1.99 -22.48
C ARG A 654 -8.51 1.56 -21.51
N ARG A 655 -7.82 2.49 -20.86
CA ARG A 655 -6.82 2.16 -19.83
C ARG A 655 -7.42 1.30 -18.71
N MET A 656 -8.59 1.70 -18.21
CA MET A 656 -9.29 0.90 -17.18
C MET A 656 -9.75 -0.45 -17.71
N GLU A 657 -10.39 -0.49 -18.88
CA GLU A 657 -10.89 -1.74 -19.50
C GLU A 657 -9.74 -2.75 -19.68
N GLU A 658 -8.59 -2.31 -20.24
CA GLU A 658 -7.47 -3.20 -20.52
C GLU A 658 -6.85 -3.75 -19.23
N ASP A 659 -6.63 -2.90 -18.22
CA ASP A 659 -6.04 -3.32 -16.96
C ASP A 659 -6.98 -4.24 -16.16
N VAL A 660 -8.28 -3.96 -16.15
CA VAL A 660 -9.29 -4.83 -15.52
C VAL A 660 -9.33 -6.20 -16.21
N ARG A 661 -9.34 -6.25 -17.56
CA ARG A 661 -9.31 -7.52 -18.30
C ARG A 661 -8.06 -8.34 -18.04
N ILE A 662 -6.89 -7.71 -17.94
CA ILE A 662 -5.64 -8.39 -17.58
C ILE A 662 -5.76 -8.96 -16.15
N GLN A 663 -6.26 -8.20 -15.19
CA GLN A 663 -6.43 -8.66 -13.81
C GLN A 663 -7.46 -9.80 -13.69
N ILE A 664 -8.57 -9.74 -14.43
CA ILE A 664 -9.53 -10.87 -14.56
C ILE A 664 -8.81 -12.13 -15.04
N GLY A 665 -8.00 -11.99 -16.10
CA GLY A 665 -7.19 -13.08 -16.61
C GLY A 665 -6.21 -13.63 -15.58
N LEU A 666 -5.51 -12.76 -14.83
CA LEU A 666 -4.59 -13.16 -13.75
C LEU A 666 -5.32 -13.94 -12.66
N GLY A 667 -6.48 -13.49 -12.19
CA GLY A 667 -7.25 -14.21 -11.17
C GLY A 667 -7.68 -15.60 -11.65
N ARG A 668 -8.16 -15.71 -12.88
CA ARG A 668 -8.51 -17.01 -13.50
C ARG A 668 -7.30 -17.93 -13.70
N PHE A 669 -6.15 -17.38 -14.08
CA PHE A 669 -4.91 -18.13 -14.18
C PHE A 669 -4.50 -18.73 -12.83
N TYR A 670 -4.45 -17.89 -11.80
CA TYR A 670 -4.04 -18.34 -10.47
C TYR A 670 -5.05 -19.27 -9.82
N SER A 671 -6.36 -19.09 -10.04
CA SER A 671 -7.36 -20.08 -9.64
C SER A 671 -7.05 -21.47 -10.22
N ALA A 672 -6.86 -21.54 -11.53
CA ALA A 672 -6.56 -22.81 -12.20
C ALA A 672 -5.21 -23.40 -11.76
N LYS A 673 -4.17 -22.57 -11.59
CA LYS A 673 -2.84 -23.03 -11.15
C LYS A 673 -2.82 -23.50 -9.70
N LEU A 674 -3.55 -22.85 -8.79
CA LEU A 674 -3.69 -23.31 -7.40
C LEU A 674 -4.36 -24.67 -7.32
N ARG A 675 -5.47 -24.88 -8.03
CA ARG A 675 -6.15 -26.19 -8.12
C ARG A 675 -5.22 -27.26 -8.72
N ALA A 676 -4.52 -26.93 -9.81
CA ALA A 676 -3.52 -27.82 -10.41
C ALA A 676 -2.41 -28.20 -9.41
N GLY A 677 -1.92 -27.25 -8.62
CA GLY A 677 -0.92 -27.50 -7.59
C GLY A 677 -1.41 -28.47 -6.49
N VAL A 678 -2.63 -28.28 -5.98
CA VAL A 678 -3.22 -29.20 -4.95
C VAL A 678 -3.39 -30.61 -5.54
N LEU A 679 -3.95 -30.74 -6.73
CA LEU A 679 -4.14 -32.02 -7.42
C LEU A 679 -2.80 -32.72 -7.68
N PHE A 680 -1.78 -31.97 -8.08
CA PHE A 680 -0.45 -32.51 -8.31
C PHE A 680 0.21 -32.99 -7.01
N GLU A 681 0.02 -32.30 -5.88
CA GLU A 681 0.51 -32.76 -4.57
C GLU A 681 -0.23 -34.01 -4.08
N ILE A 682 -1.54 -34.14 -4.37
CA ILE A 682 -2.27 -35.40 -4.15
C ILE A 682 -1.65 -36.54 -4.98
N PHE A 683 -1.41 -36.31 -6.28
CA PHE A 683 -0.70 -37.29 -7.15
C PHE A 683 0.67 -37.66 -6.58
N ARG A 684 1.50 -36.70 -6.22
CA ARG A 684 2.84 -36.96 -5.66
C ARG A 684 2.83 -37.83 -4.42
N LYS A 685 1.82 -37.64 -3.55
CA LYS A 685 1.70 -38.36 -2.28
C LYS A 685 1.06 -39.74 -2.45
N THR A 686 0.31 -39.97 -3.53
CA THR A 686 -0.50 -41.20 -3.70
C THR A 686 -0.17 -42.00 -4.96
N GLY A 687 0.51 -41.43 -5.95
CA GLY A 687 0.69 -42.02 -7.27
C GLY A 687 -0.60 -42.11 -8.12
N ASN A 688 -1.71 -41.46 -7.68
CA ASN A 688 -3.01 -41.60 -8.35
C ASN A 688 -3.06 -40.88 -9.69
N LEU A 689 -3.30 -41.66 -10.79
CA LEU A 689 -3.29 -41.14 -12.16
C LEU A 689 -4.48 -40.23 -12.49
N GLU A 690 -5.63 -40.33 -11.78
CA GLU A 690 -6.75 -39.41 -11.96
C GLU A 690 -6.38 -38.04 -11.43
N ALA A 691 -5.76 -37.93 -10.25
CA ALA A 691 -5.23 -36.69 -9.71
C ALA A 691 -4.23 -36.04 -10.65
N HIS A 692 -3.32 -36.82 -11.26
CA HIS A 692 -2.38 -36.37 -12.27
C HIS A 692 -3.09 -35.80 -13.51
N GLY A 693 -4.04 -36.56 -14.08
CA GLY A 693 -4.80 -36.12 -15.25
C GLY A 693 -5.58 -34.84 -15.02
N GLN A 694 -6.23 -34.71 -13.85
CA GLN A 694 -6.95 -33.49 -13.48
C GLN A 694 -5.99 -32.31 -13.22
N ALA A 695 -4.82 -32.53 -12.62
CA ALA A 695 -3.79 -31.51 -12.46
C ALA A 695 -3.29 -30.98 -13.81
N LEU A 696 -3.01 -31.89 -14.75
CA LEU A 696 -2.56 -31.56 -16.10
C LEU A 696 -3.63 -30.75 -16.85
N ALA A 697 -4.90 -31.16 -16.78
CA ALA A 697 -6.02 -30.44 -17.40
C ALA A 697 -6.21 -29.05 -16.83
N ALA A 698 -6.16 -28.90 -15.50
CA ALA A 698 -6.26 -27.61 -14.83
C ALA A 698 -5.09 -26.68 -15.20
N TYR A 699 -3.86 -27.22 -15.26
CA TYR A 699 -2.70 -26.41 -15.63
C TYR A 699 -2.69 -26.03 -17.12
N GLY A 700 -3.14 -26.94 -17.99
CA GLY A 700 -3.38 -26.63 -19.41
C GLY A 700 -4.38 -25.48 -19.61
N LYS A 701 -5.47 -25.47 -18.82
CA LYS A 701 -6.42 -24.34 -18.77
C LYS A 701 -5.72 -23.06 -18.32
N ALA A 702 -4.92 -23.11 -17.27
CA ALA A 702 -4.15 -21.96 -16.79
C ALA A 702 -3.21 -21.42 -17.89
N ARG A 703 -2.48 -22.29 -18.55
CA ARG A 703 -1.60 -21.92 -19.68
C ARG A 703 -2.36 -21.20 -20.80
N ALA A 704 -3.53 -21.68 -21.18
CA ALA A 704 -4.36 -21.06 -22.21
C ALA A 704 -4.83 -19.64 -21.79
N ILE A 705 -5.23 -19.47 -20.52
CA ILE A 705 -5.60 -18.17 -19.95
C ILE A 705 -4.40 -17.21 -20.00
N TRP A 706 -3.21 -17.68 -19.59
CA TRP A 706 -2.01 -16.83 -19.64
C TRP A 706 -1.65 -16.40 -21.06
N ALA A 707 -1.78 -17.29 -22.04
CA ALA A 707 -1.56 -16.96 -23.45
C ALA A 707 -2.51 -15.84 -23.93
N ALA A 708 -3.79 -15.88 -23.51
CA ALA A 708 -4.76 -14.85 -23.83
C ALA A 708 -4.41 -13.50 -23.17
N ILE A 709 -3.95 -13.49 -21.89
CA ILE A 709 -3.44 -12.30 -21.23
C ILE A 709 -2.24 -11.72 -22.00
N ALA A 710 -1.28 -12.56 -22.33
CA ALA A 710 -0.05 -12.18 -23.03
C ALA A 710 -0.33 -11.55 -24.39
N GLU A 711 -1.23 -12.13 -25.17
CA GLU A 711 -1.65 -11.59 -26.48
C GLU A 711 -2.40 -10.26 -26.35
N ARG A 712 -3.25 -10.10 -25.33
CA ARG A 712 -3.89 -8.83 -25.04
C ARG A 712 -2.86 -7.76 -24.65
N ALA A 713 -2.00 -8.07 -23.71
CA ALA A 713 -0.98 -7.16 -23.20
C ALA A 713 0.02 -6.74 -24.29
N ARG A 714 0.35 -7.63 -25.26
CA ARG A 714 1.24 -7.32 -26.39
C ARG A 714 0.75 -6.18 -27.26
N LYS A 715 -0.56 -5.95 -27.32
CA LYS A 715 -1.19 -4.86 -28.09
C LYS A 715 -1.25 -3.55 -27.31
N VAL A 716 -1.03 -3.58 -26.03
CA VAL A 716 -1.24 -2.45 -25.11
C VAL A 716 0.09 -1.95 -24.54
N TYR A 717 0.94 -2.88 -24.09
CA TYR A 717 2.16 -2.57 -23.37
C TYR A 717 3.41 -2.87 -24.19
N VAL A 718 4.48 -2.09 -23.96
CA VAL A 718 5.79 -2.34 -24.58
C VAL A 718 6.34 -3.71 -24.15
N ALA A 719 7.16 -4.30 -25.01
CA ALA A 719 7.73 -5.63 -24.78
C ALA A 719 8.65 -5.71 -23.54
N ASP A 720 9.32 -4.60 -23.22
CA ASP A 720 10.20 -4.50 -22.05
C ASP A 720 9.67 -3.46 -21.06
N LEU A 721 9.04 -3.93 -19.99
CA LEU A 721 8.55 -3.06 -18.93
C LEU A 721 9.62 -2.66 -17.90
N THR A 722 10.85 -3.17 -18.04
CA THR A 722 12.05 -2.79 -17.29
C THR A 722 11.94 -2.82 -15.76
N TYR A 723 11.40 -3.91 -15.20
CA TYR A 723 11.38 -4.10 -13.74
C TYR A 723 12.49 -5.04 -13.22
N GLY A 724 13.37 -5.56 -14.09
CA GLY A 724 14.47 -6.43 -13.70
C GLY A 724 15.44 -6.76 -14.83
N GLU A 725 16.69 -7.08 -14.49
CA GLU A 725 17.74 -7.45 -15.43
C GLU A 725 17.61 -8.89 -15.94
N ILE A 726 17.25 -9.79 -15.02
CA ILE A 726 17.19 -11.22 -15.30
C ILE A 726 15.93 -11.52 -16.10
N PRO A 727 15.98 -12.32 -17.19
CA PRO A 727 14.82 -12.60 -18.02
C PRO A 727 13.56 -13.08 -17.27
N VAL A 728 13.73 -13.87 -16.21
CA VAL A 728 12.58 -14.33 -15.40
C VAL A 728 11.94 -13.22 -14.56
N ARG A 729 12.59 -12.07 -14.39
CA ARG A 729 12.11 -10.88 -13.65
C ARG A 729 11.76 -9.73 -14.57
N ARG A 730 12.06 -9.86 -15.82
CA ARG A 730 11.86 -8.84 -16.83
C ARG A 730 10.44 -8.89 -17.38
N GLY A 731 9.91 -7.72 -17.60
CA GLY A 731 8.75 -7.56 -17.82
C GLY A 731 7.68 -7.62 -18.81
N HIS A 732 7.44 -8.60 -19.54
CA HIS A 732 6.17 -8.77 -20.26
C HIS A 732 5.54 -10.14 -19.98
N TRP A 733 4.21 -10.21 -20.03
CA TRP A 733 3.48 -11.47 -19.81
C TRP A 733 3.88 -12.55 -20.82
N LEU A 734 4.28 -12.15 -22.05
CA LEU A 734 4.80 -13.08 -23.08
C LEU A 734 6.03 -13.85 -22.59
N ASP A 735 6.91 -13.21 -21.82
CA ASP A 735 8.18 -13.78 -21.38
C ASP A 735 8.01 -14.92 -20.37
N ARG A 736 6.79 -15.09 -19.85
CA ARG A 736 6.44 -16.15 -18.88
C ARG A 736 6.00 -17.45 -19.54
N LEU A 737 5.49 -17.40 -20.79
CA LEU A 737 4.97 -18.56 -21.49
C LEU A 737 5.99 -19.71 -21.60
N PRO A 738 7.27 -19.48 -21.97
CA PRO A 738 8.24 -20.57 -22.03
C PRO A 738 8.47 -21.29 -20.70
N ALA A 739 8.39 -20.59 -19.57
CA ALA A 739 8.52 -21.20 -18.25
C ALA A 739 7.28 -22.05 -17.90
N ILE A 740 6.08 -21.54 -18.22
CA ILE A 740 4.82 -22.27 -18.04
C ILE A 740 4.79 -23.52 -18.92
N ASP A 741 5.22 -23.42 -20.19
CA ASP A 741 5.25 -24.55 -21.14
C ASP A 741 6.24 -25.64 -20.69
N ARG A 742 7.43 -25.28 -20.22
CA ARG A 742 8.39 -26.24 -19.66
C ARG A 742 7.84 -26.97 -18.43
N ASP A 743 7.20 -26.25 -17.53
CA ASP A 743 6.63 -26.83 -16.31
C ASP A 743 5.43 -27.74 -16.63
N LEU A 744 4.59 -27.34 -17.59
CA LEU A 744 3.48 -28.18 -18.06
C LEU A 744 4.00 -29.52 -18.66
N ALA A 745 5.05 -29.46 -19.48
CA ALA A 745 5.71 -30.66 -20.01
C ALA A 745 6.33 -31.51 -18.89
N ALA A 746 6.91 -30.90 -17.86
CA ALA A 746 7.45 -31.62 -16.70
C ALA A 746 6.34 -32.29 -15.87
N VAL A 747 5.18 -31.63 -15.68
CA VAL A 747 3.98 -32.22 -15.04
C VAL A 747 3.53 -33.45 -15.86
N GLU A 748 3.45 -33.35 -17.20
CA GLU A 748 3.06 -34.46 -18.07
C GLU A 748 4.05 -35.62 -17.96
N ALA A 749 5.36 -35.34 -18.01
CA ALA A 749 6.44 -36.35 -17.94
C ALA A 749 6.54 -37.00 -16.54
N SER A 750 6.00 -36.38 -15.48
CA SER A 750 6.09 -36.93 -14.12
C SER A 750 5.18 -38.15 -13.87
N ARG A 751 4.56 -38.69 -14.90
CA ARG A 751 3.73 -39.88 -14.84
C ARG A 751 4.60 -41.10 -14.55
N PHE A 752 4.74 -41.49 -13.29
CA PHE A 752 5.40 -42.72 -12.84
C PHE A 752 4.36 -43.83 -12.70
N GLY A 753 4.50 -44.95 -13.36
CA GLY A 753 3.80 -46.21 -13.19
C GLY A 753 2.34 -46.19 -12.73
N ALA A 754 1.61 -47.26 -12.84
CA ALA A 754 0.27 -47.33 -12.23
C ALA A 754 0.42 -47.37 -10.71
N GLY A 755 -0.06 -46.32 -10.04
CA GLY A 755 -0.22 -46.33 -8.58
C GLY A 755 -1.27 -47.36 -8.14
N PRO A 756 -1.35 -47.65 -6.85
CA PRO A 756 -2.39 -48.56 -6.32
C PRO A 756 -3.79 -47.99 -6.65
N ASP A 757 -4.78 -48.88 -6.71
CA ASP A 757 -6.17 -48.49 -6.89
C ASP A 757 -6.56 -47.43 -5.89
N PRO A 758 -7.27 -46.35 -6.34
CA PRO A 758 -7.60 -45.23 -5.47
C PRO A 758 -8.55 -45.67 -4.34
N THR A 759 -8.20 -45.32 -3.12
CA THR A 759 -9.14 -45.47 -2.00
C THR A 759 -10.23 -44.40 -2.11
N ASP A 760 -11.43 -44.67 -1.55
CA ASP A 760 -12.51 -43.69 -1.47
C ASP A 760 -12.03 -42.33 -0.90
N ARG A 761 -11.07 -42.37 0.01
CA ARG A 761 -10.47 -41.16 0.59
C ARG A 761 -9.70 -40.33 -0.43
N VAL A 762 -8.91 -40.98 -1.31
CA VAL A 762 -8.17 -40.30 -2.37
C VAL A 762 -9.15 -39.69 -3.37
N LEU A 763 -10.19 -40.42 -3.74
CA LEU A 763 -11.24 -39.90 -4.66
C LEU A 763 -11.97 -38.69 -4.05
N ARG A 764 -12.27 -38.72 -2.76
CA ARG A 764 -12.82 -37.55 -2.05
C ARG A 764 -11.85 -36.37 -2.05
N ALA A 765 -10.57 -36.59 -1.80
CA ALA A 765 -9.55 -35.54 -1.82
C ALA A 765 -9.47 -34.87 -3.21
N ILE A 766 -9.48 -35.65 -4.28
CA ILE A 766 -9.50 -35.13 -5.67
C ILE A 766 -10.77 -34.32 -5.92
N ALA A 767 -11.94 -34.85 -5.55
CA ALA A 767 -13.20 -34.14 -5.72
C ALA A 767 -13.25 -32.81 -4.95
N GLN A 768 -12.66 -32.75 -3.76
CA GLN A 768 -12.58 -31.52 -2.97
C GLN A 768 -11.60 -30.51 -3.55
N ALA A 769 -10.45 -30.95 -4.07
CA ALA A 769 -9.47 -30.10 -4.74
C ALA A 769 -10.04 -29.46 -6.03
N ALA A 770 -10.86 -30.18 -6.77
CA ALA A 770 -11.52 -29.71 -7.98
C ALA A 770 -12.85 -28.96 -7.69
N GLY A 771 -13.42 -29.14 -6.49
CA GLY A 771 -14.75 -28.66 -6.13
C GLY A 771 -14.82 -27.18 -5.74
N HIS A 772 -16.02 -26.77 -5.34
CA HIS A 772 -16.32 -25.42 -4.87
C HIS A 772 -16.59 -25.44 -3.36
N PRO A 773 -15.57 -25.21 -2.52
CA PRO A 773 -15.74 -25.25 -1.08
C PRO A 773 -16.62 -24.11 -0.59
N ALA A 774 -17.51 -24.42 0.34
CA ALA A 774 -18.27 -23.45 1.10
C ALA A 774 -17.81 -23.46 2.57
N ARG A 775 -17.32 -22.35 3.07
CA ARG A 775 -16.99 -22.20 4.48
C ARG A 775 -18.27 -21.94 5.27
N THR A 776 -18.53 -22.78 6.25
CA THR A 776 -19.70 -22.61 7.13
C THR A 776 -19.48 -21.42 8.05
N SER A 777 -20.34 -20.41 8.00
CA SER A 777 -20.33 -19.31 8.94
C SER A 777 -21.00 -19.73 10.25
N VAL A 778 -20.26 -19.66 11.36
CA VAL A 778 -20.78 -19.87 12.72
C VAL A 778 -21.05 -18.51 13.35
N LYS A 779 -22.30 -18.25 13.73
CA LYS A 779 -22.65 -17.00 14.42
C LYS A 779 -22.10 -17.01 15.84
N CYS A 780 -21.33 -15.99 16.17
CA CYS A 780 -20.75 -15.80 17.50
C CYS A 780 -21.05 -14.41 18.03
N THR A 781 -21.04 -14.28 19.36
CA THR A 781 -21.07 -13.00 20.06
C THR A 781 -19.89 -12.95 21.03
N HIS A 782 -19.08 -11.91 20.88
CA HIS A 782 -17.93 -11.62 21.71
C HIS A 782 -17.83 -10.13 21.98
N ASN A 783 -17.49 -9.76 23.21
CA ASN A 783 -17.21 -8.39 23.61
C ASN A 783 -15.72 -8.29 23.96
N PRO A 784 -14.86 -7.86 23.02
CA PRO A 784 -13.43 -7.75 23.29
C PRO A 784 -13.17 -6.68 24.36
N PRO A 785 -12.30 -6.95 25.35
CA PRO A 785 -11.85 -5.92 26.26
C PRO A 785 -11.09 -4.85 25.46
N LYS A 786 -11.24 -3.59 25.83
CA LYS A 786 -10.51 -2.49 25.17
C LYS A 786 -9.06 -2.45 25.61
N THR A 787 -8.84 -2.66 26.93
CA THR A 787 -7.52 -2.62 27.55
C THR A 787 -7.37 -3.76 28.57
N PHE A 788 -6.13 -4.06 28.93
CA PHE A 788 -5.79 -4.96 30.03
C PHE A 788 -4.72 -4.36 30.93
N GLN A 789 -4.70 -4.74 32.21
CA GLN A 789 -3.64 -4.38 33.15
C GLN A 789 -2.48 -5.39 33.06
N PRO A 790 -1.22 -4.93 32.89
CA PRO A 790 -0.04 -5.82 32.93
C PRO A 790 0.00 -6.61 34.24
N GLY A 791 0.36 -7.89 34.16
CA GLY A 791 0.41 -8.77 35.31
C GLY A 791 -0.96 -9.22 35.86
N SER A 792 -2.05 -8.84 35.19
CA SER A 792 -3.39 -9.29 35.52
C SER A 792 -3.90 -10.29 34.49
N ALA A 793 -4.63 -11.33 34.96
CA ALA A 793 -5.22 -12.33 34.06
C ALA A 793 -6.34 -11.71 33.21
N VAL A 794 -6.36 -12.03 31.91
CA VAL A 794 -7.38 -11.54 30.97
C VAL A 794 -8.40 -12.65 30.70
N ARG A 795 -9.61 -12.46 31.17
CA ARG A 795 -10.73 -13.37 30.92
C ARG A 795 -11.42 -13.02 29.60
N LEU A 796 -11.59 -14.04 28.76
CA LEU A 796 -12.25 -13.90 27.46
C LEU A 796 -13.44 -14.88 27.40
N GLY A 797 -14.60 -14.36 26.99
CA GLY A 797 -15.82 -15.13 26.83
C GLY A 797 -16.33 -15.08 25.40
N LEU A 798 -16.85 -16.19 24.88
CA LEU A 798 -17.43 -16.31 23.55
C LEU A 798 -18.76 -17.04 23.65
N SER A 799 -19.82 -16.48 23.06
CA SER A 799 -21.10 -17.19 22.88
C SER A 799 -21.21 -17.67 21.45
N VAL A 800 -21.42 -18.97 21.26
CA VAL A 800 -21.54 -19.61 19.94
C VAL A 800 -23.01 -19.95 19.69
N HIS A 801 -23.59 -19.38 18.61
CA HIS A 801 -24.98 -19.65 18.22
C HIS A 801 -25.03 -20.75 17.18
N GLY A 802 -24.93 -22.02 17.65
CA GLY A 802 -24.90 -23.20 16.79
C GLY A 802 -24.15 -24.34 17.46
N ALA A 803 -23.92 -25.44 16.76
CA ALA A 803 -23.20 -26.58 17.29
C ALA A 803 -21.69 -26.37 17.17
N ALA A 804 -21.05 -25.93 18.24
CA ALA A 804 -19.62 -26.09 18.43
C ALA A 804 -19.36 -27.04 19.58
N THR A 805 -18.54 -28.06 19.38
CA THR A 805 -18.17 -29.00 20.45
C THR A 805 -16.92 -28.56 21.18
N GLU A 806 -16.06 -27.81 20.52
CA GLU A 806 -14.78 -27.36 21.05
C GLU A 806 -14.44 -25.99 20.51
N VAL A 807 -13.91 -25.13 21.37
CA VAL A 807 -13.40 -23.79 21.00
C VAL A 807 -12.00 -23.64 21.55
N HIS A 808 -11.07 -23.22 20.69
CA HIS A 808 -9.71 -22.89 21.08
C HIS A 808 -9.52 -21.38 21.03
N LEU A 809 -8.92 -20.83 22.07
CA LEU A 809 -8.39 -19.47 22.09
C LEU A 809 -6.95 -19.50 21.67
N HIS A 810 -6.63 -18.80 20.57
CA HIS A 810 -5.25 -18.54 20.18
C HIS A 810 -4.89 -17.10 20.55
N TYR A 811 -3.75 -16.91 21.22
CA TYR A 811 -3.31 -15.59 21.67
C TYR A 811 -1.80 -15.44 21.56
N ARG A 812 -1.37 -14.19 21.37
CA ARG A 812 0.03 -13.80 21.27
C ARG A 812 0.18 -12.34 21.70
N ARG A 813 1.36 -11.93 22.14
CA ARG A 813 1.72 -10.51 22.22
C ARG A 813 1.84 -9.93 20.82
N VAL A 814 1.67 -8.60 20.68
CA VAL A 814 1.90 -7.91 19.41
C VAL A 814 3.42 -7.85 19.14
N ASN A 815 3.98 -9.03 18.93
CA ASN A 815 5.37 -9.29 18.64
C ASN A 815 5.46 -10.44 17.64
N GLN A 816 5.90 -10.17 16.40
CA GLN A 816 5.96 -11.20 15.35
C GLN A 816 7.09 -12.21 15.53
N ALA A 817 8.03 -11.97 16.44
CA ALA A 817 9.05 -12.96 16.82
C ALA A 817 8.52 -14.06 17.76
N GLU A 818 7.32 -13.89 18.31
CA GLU A 818 6.69 -14.89 19.19
C GLU A 818 5.75 -15.80 18.39
N ARG A 819 5.61 -17.04 18.86
CA ARG A 819 4.63 -18.00 18.35
C ARG A 819 3.31 -17.86 19.09
N TRP A 820 2.22 -18.17 18.40
CA TRP A 820 0.91 -18.22 19.00
C TRP A 820 0.83 -19.31 20.10
N GLN A 821 0.17 -18.96 21.18
CA GLN A 821 -0.21 -19.87 22.25
C GLN A 821 -1.66 -20.30 22.04
N SER A 822 -2.02 -21.49 22.50
CA SER A 822 -3.38 -22.02 22.38
C SER A 822 -3.90 -22.56 23.70
N LEU A 823 -5.18 -22.30 24.00
CA LEU A 823 -5.92 -22.81 25.15
C LEU A 823 -7.26 -23.34 24.70
N VAL A 824 -7.62 -24.54 25.18
CA VAL A 824 -9.00 -25.05 25.06
C VAL A 824 -9.89 -24.25 25.99
N MET A 825 -10.98 -23.68 25.48
CA MET A 825 -11.94 -22.94 26.28
C MET A 825 -12.90 -23.89 27.03
N LYS A 826 -13.18 -23.55 28.27
CA LYS A 826 -14.20 -24.29 29.04
C LYS A 826 -15.57 -23.86 28.56
N GLY A 827 -16.38 -24.84 28.11
CA GLY A 827 -17.74 -24.62 27.60
C GLY A 827 -18.82 -25.04 28.58
N GLU A 828 -19.87 -24.23 28.67
CA GLU A 828 -21.13 -24.56 29.35
C GLU A 828 -22.27 -24.13 28.40
N GLY A 829 -22.92 -25.10 27.78
CA GLY A 829 -23.92 -24.87 26.77
C GLY A 829 -23.36 -24.16 25.52
N SER A 830 -23.84 -22.96 25.25
CA SER A 830 -23.37 -22.12 24.16
C SER A 830 -22.26 -21.11 24.55
N ALA A 831 -21.93 -21.04 25.84
CA ALA A 831 -20.94 -20.11 26.38
C ALA A 831 -19.59 -20.80 26.63
N PHE A 832 -18.52 -20.16 26.15
CA PHE A 832 -17.15 -20.63 26.30
C PHE A 832 -16.31 -19.57 26.98
N GLN A 833 -15.41 -19.98 27.88
CA GLN A 833 -14.53 -19.06 28.60
C GLN A 833 -13.10 -19.60 28.67
N ALA A 834 -12.13 -18.69 28.53
CA ALA A 834 -10.72 -18.95 28.79
C ALA A 834 -10.07 -17.75 29.49
N THR A 835 -8.92 -17.98 30.09
CA THR A 835 -8.16 -16.93 30.78
C THR A 835 -6.71 -16.95 30.31
N ILE A 836 -6.24 -15.86 29.75
CA ILE A 836 -4.83 -15.63 29.48
C ILE A 836 -4.13 -15.40 30.82
N PRO A 837 -3.06 -16.14 31.15
CA PRO A 837 -2.42 -16.07 32.46
C PRO A 837 -1.81 -14.70 32.77
N ALA A 838 -1.86 -14.28 34.04
CA ALA A 838 -1.26 -13.03 34.52
C ALA A 838 0.24 -12.92 34.22
N ALA A 839 0.98 -14.02 34.33
CA ALA A 839 2.41 -14.05 33.97
C ALA A 839 2.67 -13.75 32.49
N TYR A 840 1.75 -14.12 31.59
CA TYR A 840 1.87 -13.81 30.15
C TYR A 840 1.62 -12.34 29.85
N THR A 841 0.69 -11.71 30.57
CA THR A 841 0.34 -10.29 30.39
C THR A 841 1.37 -9.32 30.97
N GLN A 842 2.32 -9.81 31.82
CA GLN A 842 3.46 -9.02 32.32
C GLN A 842 4.45 -8.79 31.18
N SER A 843 4.16 -7.82 30.34
CA SER A 843 4.87 -7.60 29.08
C SER A 843 4.75 -6.14 28.63
N PRO A 844 5.74 -5.59 27.87
CA PRO A 844 5.63 -4.27 27.29
C PRO A 844 4.75 -4.22 26.03
N PHE A 845 4.15 -5.34 25.59
CA PHE A 845 3.37 -5.41 24.36
C PHE A 845 1.87 -5.48 24.62
N ALA A 846 1.07 -4.97 23.69
CA ALA A 846 -0.35 -5.26 23.55
C ALA A 846 -0.57 -6.77 23.27
N LEU A 847 -1.81 -7.24 23.41
CA LEU A 847 -2.21 -8.60 23.11
C LEU A 847 -3.02 -8.68 21.82
N GLN A 848 -2.88 -9.79 21.10
CA GLN A 848 -3.74 -10.17 19.98
C GLN A 848 -4.24 -11.59 20.18
N TYR A 849 -5.47 -11.86 19.73
CA TYR A 849 -6.09 -13.19 19.88
C TYR A 849 -7.21 -13.38 18.85
N TYR A 850 -7.52 -14.65 18.60
CA TYR A 850 -8.67 -15.10 17.82
C TYR A 850 -9.17 -16.44 18.37
N PHE A 851 -10.34 -16.87 17.90
CA PHE A 851 -10.92 -18.15 18.29
C PHE A 851 -10.99 -19.08 17.10
N GLU A 852 -10.67 -20.36 17.34
CA GLU A 852 -10.91 -21.46 16.43
C GLU A 852 -12.13 -22.23 16.91
N LEU A 853 -13.13 -22.36 16.07
CA LEU A 853 -14.39 -23.05 16.34
C LEU A 853 -14.39 -24.40 15.65
N ARG A 854 -14.59 -25.47 16.38
CA ARG A 854 -14.63 -26.85 15.87
C ARG A 854 -16.05 -27.41 15.97
N PRO A 855 -16.84 -27.30 14.91
CA PRO A 855 -18.17 -27.91 14.86
C PRO A 855 -18.06 -29.45 14.69
N PRO A 856 -19.04 -30.25 15.15
CA PRO A 856 -18.94 -31.73 15.18
C PRO A 856 -18.83 -32.38 13.79
N LYS A 857 -19.36 -31.76 12.75
CA LYS A 857 -19.53 -32.35 11.42
C LYS A 857 -19.10 -31.41 10.27
N ALA A 858 -18.56 -30.26 10.57
CA ALA A 858 -18.10 -29.30 9.58
C ALA A 858 -16.62 -28.94 9.77
N ALA A 859 -16.02 -28.28 8.81
CA ALA A 859 -14.65 -27.79 8.93
C ALA A 859 -14.52 -26.78 10.07
N PRO A 860 -13.41 -26.75 10.81
CA PRO A 860 -13.11 -25.70 11.76
C PRO A 860 -13.12 -24.32 11.07
N THR A 861 -13.49 -23.30 11.84
CA THR A 861 -13.54 -21.93 11.34
C THR A 861 -12.88 -20.97 12.33
N LEU A 862 -12.37 -19.85 11.81
CA LEU A 862 -11.76 -18.80 12.61
C LEU A 862 -12.80 -17.71 12.93
N TYR A 863 -12.74 -17.17 14.15
CA TYR A 863 -13.54 -16.02 14.55
C TYR A 863 -12.65 -14.94 15.22
N PRO A 864 -12.67 -13.68 14.75
CA PRO A 864 -13.60 -13.11 13.80
C PRO A 864 -13.46 -13.63 12.36
N GLY A 865 -12.28 -14.12 11.95
CA GLY A 865 -12.00 -14.48 10.58
C GLY A 865 -12.10 -13.29 9.61
N PHE A 866 -12.01 -13.55 8.32
CA PHE A 866 -12.20 -12.53 7.31
C PHE A 866 -13.68 -12.33 6.95
N ASP A 867 -14.02 -11.10 6.55
CA ASP A 867 -15.27 -10.80 5.86
C ASP A 867 -15.23 -11.29 4.39
N GLU A 868 -16.32 -11.07 3.67
CA GLU A 868 -16.48 -11.50 2.27
C GLU A 868 -15.45 -10.85 1.30
N PHE A 869 -14.75 -9.78 1.73
CA PHE A 869 -13.79 -9.03 0.91
C PHE A 869 -12.35 -9.12 1.42
N PHE A 870 -12.09 -9.87 2.48
CA PHE A 870 -10.79 -9.94 3.15
C PHE A 870 -10.27 -8.55 3.58
N ALA A 871 -11.17 -7.67 3.99
CA ALA A 871 -10.88 -6.26 4.25
C ALA A 871 -10.99 -5.87 5.74
N ASN A 872 -11.21 -6.82 6.63
CA ASN A 872 -11.23 -6.60 8.08
C ASN A 872 -9.97 -7.17 8.75
N GLN A 873 -9.72 -6.75 10.00
CA GLN A 873 -8.74 -7.40 10.87
C GLN A 873 -9.27 -8.77 11.30
N PRO A 874 -8.59 -9.90 10.97
CA PRO A 874 -9.09 -11.26 11.26
C PRO A 874 -8.82 -11.76 12.68
N TYR A 875 -8.32 -10.92 13.57
CA TYR A 875 -8.07 -11.15 14.97
C TYR A 875 -8.34 -9.89 15.81
N PHE A 876 -8.51 -10.05 17.09
CA PHE A 876 -8.71 -8.95 18.04
C PHE A 876 -7.37 -8.44 18.58
N VAL A 877 -7.29 -7.15 18.85
CA VAL A 877 -6.16 -6.50 19.53
C VAL A 877 -6.66 -5.82 20.78
N VAL A 878 -5.94 -6.00 21.89
CA VAL A 878 -6.23 -5.40 23.20
C VAL A 878 -5.01 -4.62 23.64
N GLU A 879 -5.18 -3.34 23.83
CA GLU A 879 -4.11 -2.45 24.26
C GLU A 879 -3.85 -2.59 25.76
N LYS A 880 -2.66 -2.22 26.20
CA LYS A 880 -2.37 -2.08 27.62
C LYS A 880 -3.09 -0.86 28.18
N ALA A 881 -3.59 -0.97 29.39
CA ALA A 881 -3.99 0.20 30.16
C ALA A 881 -2.72 1.00 30.57
N ILE A 882 -2.75 2.31 30.31
CA ILE A 882 -1.71 3.27 30.68
C ILE A 882 -1.74 3.50 32.19
#